data_246889b97cd6ff984f3fc9fb61075a50
#
_entry.id   246889b97cd6ff984f3fc9fb61075a50
#
_cell.length_a   1.000
_cell.length_b   1.000
_cell.length_c   1.000
_cell.angle_alpha   90.00
_cell.angle_beta   90.00
_cell.angle_gamma   90.00
#
_symmetry.space_group_name_H-M   'P 1'
#
loop_
_entity.id
_entity.type
_entity.pdbx_description
1 polymer ?
#
loop_
_entity_poly.entity_id
_entity_poly.type
_entity_poly.pdbx_seq_one_letter_code
_entity_poly.pdbx_strand_id
1 'polypeptide(L)'
;MTEMQKLYLLVPLAPLVGAVIAGLFGKYIGRVLSHWVTIAGVATSFIASIVIFQDVAAGHVFNGSVYTWMTSGEIRFEVGFLIDKLSALMMVVVTFVSLMVHIYTIGYMAEDPGYQRFFSYISLFTFSMLMLVMSNNFLQLFFGWEAVGLVSYLLIGFWYNKPTAIYANLKAFLVNRVGDFGFILGIGMVLAYFGTLDYAAVFSLAPEMSSLSVSLLPGQTWSLLTVICILLFIGAMGKSAQFPLHVWLPDSMEGPTPISALIHAATMVTAGIFMVSRMSPLFELSETALSFVIIIGSITALFMALIAIVQTDIKRVVAYSTLSQLGYMTVALGASAYSAAMFHLMTHAFFKAVLFLGAGSVIMAMHHQQDMRYMGGLRKYMPITYLTVLIGAIANAGLPPFAGFFSKDSIIEAVGLSTIPGAGFAYFAILAGVFIGGFYSFRLVFYTFHGEERFRHAPAGGHDHHDDHGHHGSTVPHESPWVVTVPLLLLAIPSISAGWFIGPMLFGGFFGDTIFIAENHPAMHHLAQEFHGVWGMMLHALTTLPFWLAISGAGTAWFLYIRRPELPAIIKAKFSLISTILEKKYGFDAFNDIFFAGGARLLARFLWRVGDVWLIDGLFVNGTARLVGWFSSLIRHVQSGYIYHYAFAMIIGVFLLVSLFVR
;
A
#
# COMPACT_ATOMS: atom_id res chain seq x y z
N MET A 1 24.80 0.84 25.65
CA MET A 1 23.84 1.61 24.82
C MET A 1 23.92 3.06 25.25
N THR A 2 24.12 3.96 24.29
CA THR A 2 24.05 5.42 24.50
C THR A 2 22.60 5.86 24.76
N GLU A 3 22.38 7.07 25.26
CA GLU A 3 21.01 7.60 25.44
C GLU A 3 20.25 7.66 24.10
N MET A 4 20.93 8.04 23.03
CA MET A 4 20.33 8.06 21.69
C MET A 4 19.92 6.65 21.20
N GLN A 5 20.74 5.63 21.46
CA GLN A 5 20.37 4.24 21.12
C GLN A 5 19.14 3.75 21.88
N LYS A 6 18.93 4.21 23.11
CA LYS A 6 17.69 3.94 23.85
C LYS A 6 16.48 4.60 23.19
N LEU A 7 16.64 5.83 22.68
CA LEU A 7 15.59 6.51 21.92
C LEU A 7 15.27 5.78 20.62
N TYR A 8 16.28 5.27 19.89
CA TYR A 8 16.03 4.49 18.68
C TYR A 8 15.18 3.25 18.95
N LEU A 9 15.40 2.55 20.05
CA LEU A 9 14.57 1.42 20.46
C LEU A 9 13.17 1.85 20.92
N LEU A 10 13.07 2.98 21.60
CA LEU A 10 11.79 3.48 22.12
C LEU A 10 10.79 3.76 20.99
N VAL A 11 11.27 4.26 19.84
CA VAL A 11 10.40 4.62 18.71
C VAL A 11 9.53 3.47 18.23
N PRO A 12 10.03 2.29 17.87
CA PRO A 12 9.17 1.17 17.46
C PRO A 12 8.53 0.45 18.66
N LEU A 13 9.21 0.37 19.82
CA LEU A 13 8.71 -0.42 20.94
C LEU A 13 7.52 0.24 21.67
N ALA A 14 7.45 1.56 21.73
CA ALA A 14 6.34 2.23 22.39
C ALA A 14 4.97 1.92 21.75
N PRO A 15 4.80 2.00 20.41
CA PRO A 15 3.57 1.54 19.76
C PRO A 15 3.32 0.04 19.93
N LEU A 16 4.37 -0.79 19.92
CA LEU A 16 4.22 -2.23 20.14
C LEU A 16 3.66 -2.54 21.51
N VAL A 17 4.19 -1.91 22.57
CA VAL A 17 3.68 -2.08 23.94
C VAL A 17 2.22 -1.65 24.02
N GLY A 18 1.87 -0.51 23.43
CA GLY A 18 0.48 -0.06 23.32
C GLY A 18 -0.42 -1.08 22.63
N ALA A 19 0.04 -1.64 21.52
CA ALA A 19 -0.70 -2.66 20.78
C ALA A 19 -0.93 -3.94 21.59
N VAL A 20 0.10 -4.43 22.28
CA VAL A 20 0.03 -5.63 23.13
C VAL A 20 -0.93 -5.41 24.29
N ILE A 21 -0.83 -4.29 25.00
CA ILE A 21 -1.70 -3.98 26.14
C ILE A 21 -3.16 -3.86 25.67
N ALA A 22 -3.44 -3.09 24.63
CA ALA A 22 -4.80 -2.93 24.10
C ALA A 22 -5.36 -4.23 23.51
N GLY A 23 -4.53 -5.05 22.86
CA GLY A 23 -4.95 -6.30 22.22
C GLY A 23 -5.22 -7.44 23.18
N LEU A 24 -4.32 -7.68 24.14
CA LEU A 24 -4.43 -8.80 25.06
C LEU A 24 -5.25 -8.46 26.30
N PHE A 25 -5.13 -7.24 26.79
CA PHE A 25 -5.77 -6.81 28.05
C PHE A 25 -6.95 -5.86 27.84
N GLY A 26 -7.29 -5.51 26.58
CA GLY A 26 -8.33 -4.52 26.25
C GLY A 26 -9.70 -4.79 26.87
N LYS A 27 -10.08 -6.07 27.01
CA LYS A 27 -11.33 -6.46 27.69
C LYS A 27 -11.35 -6.10 29.18
N TYR A 28 -10.19 -6.14 29.83
CA TYR A 28 -10.04 -5.87 31.28
C TYR A 28 -9.88 -4.38 31.57
N ILE A 29 -9.13 -3.67 30.73
CA ILE A 29 -8.83 -2.25 30.92
C ILE A 29 -9.91 -1.31 30.34
N GLY A 30 -10.80 -1.84 29.50
CA GLY A 30 -11.88 -1.08 28.89
C GLY A 30 -11.44 -0.17 27.72
N ARG A 31 -12.42 0.55 27.15
CA ARG A 31 -12.20 1.40 25.96
C ARG A 31 -11.28 2.58 26.24
N VAL A 32 -11.51 3.29 27.33
CA VAL A 32 -10.80 4.52 27.67
C VAL A 32 -9.30 4.28 27.87
N LEU A 33 -8.94 3.28 28.66
CA LEU A 33 -7.53 3.01 28.89
C LEU A 33 -6.85 2.42 27.67
N SER A 34 -7.56 1.62 26.85
CA SER A 34 -7.02 1.07 25.59
C SER A 34 -6.62 2.16 24.61
N HIS A 35 -7.45 3.18 24.38
CA HIS A 35 -7.06 4.26 23.47
C HIS A 35 -5.97 5.15 24.08
N TRP A 36 -5.99 5.43 25.38
CA TRP A 36 -4.93 6.26 25.98
C TRP A 36 -3.56 5.58 25.99
N VAL A 37 -3.50 4.28 26.24
CA VAL A 37 -2.22 3.53 26.20
C VAL A 37 -1.64 3.53 24.78
N THR A 38 -2.44 3.29 23.77
CA THR A 38 -1.96 3.30 22.38
C THR A 38 -1.60 4.70 21.90
N ILE A 39 -2.40 5.72 22.24
CA ILE A 39 -2.11 7.12 21.94
C ILE A 39 -0.82 7.58 22.63
N ALA A 40 -0.64 7.26 23.92
CA ALA A 40 0.58 7.58 24.66
C ALA A 40 1.81 6.91 24.03
N GLY A 41 1.69 5.64 23.61
CA GLY A 41 2.77 4.92 22.92
C GLY A 41 3.18 5.61 21.63
N VAL A 42 2.21 5.97 20.77
CA VAL A 42 2.49 6.65 19.50
C VAL A 42 2.97 8.09 19.72
N ALA A 43 2.43 8.80 20.69
CA ALA A 43 2.89 10.15 21.05
C ALA A 43 4.34 10.14 21.55
N THR A 44 4.71 9.18 22.37
CA THR A 44 6.10 8.96 22.82
C THR A 44 7.02 8.69 21.64
N SER A 45 6.58 7.83 20.72
CA SER A 45 7.30 7.53 19.47
C SER A 45 7.47 8.78 18.62
N PHE A 46 6.44 9.62 18.49
CA PHE A 46 6.50 10.87 17.73
C PHE A 46 7.47 11.88 18.33
N ILE A 47 7.41 12.10 19.65
CA ILE A 47 8.34 13.01 20.34
C ILE A 47 9.78 12.51 20.19
N ALA A 48 10.03 11.23 20.41
CA ALA A 48 11.35 10.63 20.18
C ALA A 48 11.82 10.79 18.73
N SER A 49 10.93 10.62 17.75
CA SER A 49 11.24 10.79 16.33
C SER A 49 11.64 12.25 15.99
N ILE A 50 11.01 13.24 16.62
CA ILE A 50 11.41 14.66 16.46
C ILE A 50 12.81 14.89 17.02
N VAL A 51 13.13 14.38 18.21
CA VAL A 51 14.46 14.51 18.81
C VAL A 51 15.51 13.87 17.91
N ILE A 52 15.23 12.66 17.42
CA ILE A 52 16.13 11.94 16.51
C ILE A 52 16.29 12.72 15.18
N PHE A 53 15.20 13.27 14.64
CA PHE A 53 15.27 14.09 13.42
C PHE A 53 16.18 15.32 13.59
N GLN A 54 16.10 16.00 14.73
CA GLN A 54 16.97 17.13 15.02
C GLN A 54 18.44 16.71 15.13
N ASP A 55 18.72 15.58 15.78
CA ASP A 55 20.07 15.02 15.91
C ASP A 55 20.66 14.64 14.54
N VAL A 56 19.86 13.97 13.72
CA VAL A 56 20.25 13.58 12.34
C VAL A 56 20.42 14.82 11.44
N ALA A 57 19.58 15.84 11.59
CA ALA A 57 19.72 17.09 10.86
C ALA A 57 21.02 17.83 11.23
N ALA A 58 21.51 17.66 12.47
CA ALA A 58 22.83 18.15 12.91
C ALA A 58 24.01 17.34 12.37
N GLY A 59 23.76 16.26 11.61
CA GLY A 59 24.78 15.46 10.93
C GLY A 59 25.15 14.14 11.63
N HIS A 60 24.47 13.76 12.70
CA HIS A 60 24.72 12.51 13.39
C HIS A 60 23.93 11.37 12.75
N VAL A 61 24.65 10.38 12.21
CA VAL A 61 24.06 9.17 11.58
C VAL A 61 24.42 7.96 12.44
N PHE A 62 23.49 7.04 12.58
CA PHE A 62 23.71 5.76 13.26
C PHE A 62 23.44 4.61 12.31
N ASN A 63 24.39 3.68 12.21
CA ASN A 63 24.21 2.38 11.58
C ASN A 63 24.80 1.32 12.49
N GLY A 64 23.99 0.41 12.99
CA GLY A 64 24.47 -0.62 13.90
C GLY A 64 23.44 -1.68 14.24
N SER A 65 23.96 -2.86 14.63
CA SER A 65 23.17 -3.98 15.13
C SER A 65 22.69 -3.71 16.54
N VAL A 66 21.43 -4.06 16.80
CA VAL A 66 20.82 -4.07 18.13
C VAL A 66 20.87 -5.47 18.71
N TYR A 67 20.57 -6.48 17.90
CA TYR A 67 20.47 -7.87 18.33
C TYR A 67 20.74 -8.80 17.14
N THR A 68 21.70 -9.72 17.30
CA THR A 68 21.95 -10.81 16.35
C THR A 68 21.19 -12.04 16.80
N TRP A 69 20.22 -12.49 16.02
CA TRP A 69 19.37 -13.63 16.38
C TRP A 69 19.84 -14.96 15.77
N MET A 70 20.61 -14.93 14.68
CA MET A 70 21.18 -16.11 14.06
C MET A 70 22.46 -15.77 13.27
N THR A 71 23.39 -16.71 13.21
CA THR A 71 24.54 -16.68 12.30
C THR A 71 24.57 -17.98 11.51
N SER A 72 24.84 -17.91 10.20
CA SER A 72 25.01 -19.09 9.35
C SER A 72 26.24 -18.88 8.46
N GLY A 73 27.34 -19.53 8.77
CA GLY A 73 28.64 -19.26 8.15
C GLY A 73 29.09 -17.82 8.46
N GLU A 74 29.37 -17.04 7.44
CA GLU A 74 29.74 -15.63 7.56
C GLU A 74 28.54 -14.68 7.57
N ILE A 75 27.32 -15.19 7.27
CA ILE A 75 26.10 -14.39 7.20
C ILE A 75 25.53 -14.20 8.59
N ARG A 76 25.26 -12.93 8.95
CA ARG A 76 24.60 -12.55 10.20
C ARG A 76 23.17 -12.14 9.91
N PHE A 77 22.25 -12.71 10.68
CA PHE A 77 20.84 -12.31 10.70
C PHE A 77 20.60 -11.50 11.95
N GLU A 78 20.36 -10.22 11.78
CA GLU A 78 20.29 -9.28 12.89
C GLU A 78 19.15 -8.30 12.77
N VAL A 79 18.73 -7.78 13.90
CA VAL A 79 17.91 -6.57 14.01
C VAL A 79 18.87 -5.41 14.21
N GLY A 80 18.92 -4.52 13.25
CA GLY A 80 19.77 -3.34 13.28
C GLY A 80 19.02 -2.11 12.85
N PHE A 81 19.59 -0.95 13.11
CA PHE A 81 18.99 0.33 12.71
C PHE A 81 19.97 1.14 11.86
N LEU A 82 19.42 1.71 10.79
CA LEU A 82 20.04 2.78 10.02
C LEU A 82 19.22 4.05 10.25
N ILE A 83 19.75 4.94 11.06
CA ILE A 83 19.12 6.21 11.41
C ILE A 83 19.88 7.32 10.70
N ASP A 84 19.35 7.72 9.58
CA ASP A 84 19.83 8.78 8.73
C ASP A 84 18.68 9.73 8.35
N LYS A 85 18.93 10.70 7.48
CA LYS A 85 17.94 11.70 7.10
C LYS A 85 16.68 11.10 6.44
N LEU A 86 16.83 9.99 5.69
CA LEU A 86 15.71 9.31 5.05
C LEU A 86 14.84 8.58 6.08
N SER A 87 15.47 7.79 6.98
CA SER A 87 14.75 7.11 8.06
C SER A 87 14.09 8.09 9.01
N ALA A 88 14.83 9.12 9.44
CA ALA A 88 14.34 10.11 10.39
C ALA A 88 13.13 10.90 9.86
N LEU A 89 13.14 11.27 8.57
CA LEU A 89 11.99 11.88 7.92
C LEU A 89 10.77 10.97 7.97
N MET A 90 10.94 9.71 7.58
CA MET A 90 9.85 8.74 7.60
C MET A 90 9.32 8.47 9.02
N MET A 91 10.21 8.39 10.01
CA MET A 91 9.81 8.22 11.42
C MET A 91 8.88 9.35 11.87
N VAL A 92 9.22 10.61 11.58
CA VAL A 92 8.39 11.78 11.93
C VAL A 92 7.05 11.74 11.19
N VAL A 93 7.07 11.50 9.88
CA VAL A 93 5.84 11.48 9.06
C VAL A 93 4.89 10.38 9.52
N VAL A 94 5.40 9.15 9.69
CA VAL A 94 4.60 7.98 10.09
C VAL A 94 4.02 8.18 11.49
N THR A 95 4.82 8.59 12.45
CA THR A 95 4.35 8.74 13.84
C THR A 95 3.39 9.90 14.01
N PHE A 96 3.60 11.01 13.30
CA PHE A 96 2.67 12.15 13.34
C PHE A 96 1.31 11.80 12.76
N VAL A 97 1.27 11.25 11.55
CA VAL A 97 0.00 10.85 10.92
C VAL A 97 -0.70 9.78 11.74
N SER A 98 0.06 8.80 12.25
CA SER A 98 -0.49 7.75 13.12
C SER A 98 -1.10 8.32 14.40
N LEU A 99 -0.43 9.30 15.05
CA LEU A 99 -0.96 9.97 16.22
C LEU A 99 -2.29 10.67 15.94
N MET A 100 -2.38 11.38 14.83
CA MET A 100 -3.62 12.05 14.40
C MET A 100 -4.74 11.03 14.14
N VAL A 101 -4.41 9.92 13.48
CA VAL A 101 -5.36 8.83 13.23
C VAL A 101 -5.84 8.18 14.53
N HIS A 102 -4.95 7.96 15.50
CA HIS A 102 -5.35 7.41 16.81
C HIS A 102 -6.34 8.32 17.55
N ILE A 103 -6.08 9.62 17.59
CA ILE A 103 -6.99 10.58 18.24
C ILE A 103 -8.34 10.62 17.49
N TYR A 104 -8.31 10.71 16.18
CA TYR A 104 -9.50 10.69 15.32
C TYR A 104 -10.37 9.44 15.55
N THR A 105 -9.72 8.29 15.74
CA THR A 105 -10.37 6.98 15.92
C THR A 105 -11.26 6.94 17.18
N ILE A 106 -10.95 7.73 18.20
CA ILE A 106 -11.80 7.84 19.40
C ILE A 106 -13.24 8.19 19.02
N GLY A 107 -13.41 9.15 18.10
CA GLY A 107 -14.73 9.55 17.63
C GLY A 107 -15.31 8.60 16.58
N TYR A 108 -14.49 8.20 15.61
CA TYR A 108 -14.99 7.40 14.48
C TYR A 108 -15.44 5.99 14.90
N MET A 109 -14.75 5.35 15.82
CA MET A 109 -15.02 3.98 16.28
C MET A 109 -15.78 3.93 17.61
N ALA A 110 -16.33 5.06 18.10
CA ALA A 110 -16.94 5.18 19.43
C ALA A 110 -18.01 4.12 19.72
N GLU A 111 -18.81 3.76 18.74
CA GLU A 111 -19.93 2.80 18.88
C GLU A 111 -19.57 1.37 18.46
N ASP A 112 -18.39 1.17 17.85
CA ASP A 112 -18.00 -0.13 17.32
C ASP A 112 -17.62 -1.12 18.44
N PRO A 113 -18.15 -2.35 18.43
CA PRO A 113 -17.82 -3.37 19.44
C PRO A 113 -16.35 -3.83 19.38
N GLY A 114 -15.68 -3.66 18.24
CA GLY A 114 -14.26 -3.99 18.05
C GLY A 114 -13.29 -2.89 18.44
N TYR A 115 -13.70 -1.88 19.19
CA TYR A 115 -12.94 -0.68 19.55
C TYR A 115 -11.50 -0.95 20.01
N GLN A 116 -11.31 -1.78 21.04
CA GLN A 116 -9.98 -2.07 21.60
C GLN A 116 -9.10 -2.82 20.59
N ARG A 117 -9.68 -3.78 19.85
CA ARG A 117 -9.00 -4.53 18.80
C ARG A 117 -8.52 -3.58 17.70
N PHE A 118 -9.32 -2.58 17.33
CA PHE A 118 -8.95 -1.60 16.33
C PHE A 118 -7.74 -0.78 16.77
N PHE A 119 -7.73 -0.25 18.00
CA PHE A 119 -6.60 0.49 18.55
C PHE A 119 -5.33 -0.36 18.64
N SER A 120 -5.45 -1.63 19.01
CA SER A 120 -4.33 -2.56 18.98
C SER A 120 -3.74 -2.69 17.56
N TYR A 121 -4.58 -2.88 16.55
CA TYR A 121 -4.13 -3.08 15.17
C TYR A 121 -3.46 -1.83 14.57
N ILE A 122 -4.01 -0.63 14.77
CA ILE A 122 -3.40 0.59 14.22
C ILE A 122 -2.06 0.89 14.91
N SER A 123 -1.93 0.59 16.20
CA SER A 123 -0.67 0.72 16.93
C SER A 123 0.37 -0.32 16.46
N LEU A 124 -0.05 -1.57 16.26
CA LEU A 124 0.79 -2.63 15.69
C LEU A 124 1.24 -2.30 14.26
N PHE A 125 0.37 -1.68 13.47
CA PHE A 125 0.69 -1.22 12.12
C PHE A 125 1.78 -0.15 12.13
N THR A 126 1.69 0.79 13.06
CA THR A 126 2.71 1.83 13.27
C THR A 126 4.07 1.21 13.64
N PHE A 127 4.08 0.26 14.58
CA PHE A 127 5.28 -0.51 14.91
C PHE A 127 5.89 -1.19 13.67
N SER A 128 5.07 -1.88 12.89
CA SER A 128 5.51 -2.61 11.70
C SER A 128 6.16 -1.68 10.66
N MET A 129 5.57 -0.51 10.43
CA MET A 129 6.12 0.47 9.50
C MET A 129 7.43 1.07 10.01
N LEU A 130 7.55 1.33 11.32
CA LEU A 130 8.78 1.83 11.92
C LEU A 130 9.93 0.81 11.80
N MET A 131 9.67 -0.48 12.05
CA MET A 131 10.66 -1.54 11.84
C MET A 131 11.13 -1.64 10.39
N LEU A 132 10.24 -1.36 9.42
CA LEU A 132 10.58 -1.31 8.01
C LEU A 132 11.52 -0.14 7.69
N VAL A 133 11.15 1.08 8.08
CA VAL A 133 11.90 2.29 7.68
C VAL A 133 13.22 2.46 8.43
N MET A 134 13.35 1.87 9.61
CA MET A 134 14.57 1.92 10.42
C MET A 134 15.57 0.79 10.10
N SER A 135 15.22 -0.15 9.23
CA SER A 135 16.08 -1.31 8.91
C SER A 135 17.41 -0.88 8.30
N ASN A 136 18.48 -1.62 8.62
CA ASN A 136 19.81 -1.48 8.03
C ASN A 136 20.20 -2.66 7.12
N ASN A 137 19.31 -3.61 6.91
CA ASN A 137 19.54 -4.80 6.10
C ASN A 137 18.27 -5.26 5.38
N PHE A 138 18.46 -6.01 4.30
CA PHE A 138 17.37 -6.49 3.44
C PHE A 138 16.42 -7.45 4.14
N LEU A 139 16.90 -8.26 5.06
CA LEU A 139 16.07 -9.25 5.75
C LEU A 139 15.10 -8.58 6.72
N GLN A 140 15.57 -7.62 7.52
CA GLN A 140 14.71 -6.85 8.41
C GLN A 140 13.74 -5.99 7.63
N LEU A 141 14.17 -5.40 6.51
CA LEU A 141 13.28 -4.70 5.58
C LEU A 141 12.13 -5.61 5.15
N PHE A 142 12.43 -6.85 4.76
CA PHE A 142 11.43 -7.83 4.36
C PHE A 142 10.50 -8.22 5.50
N PHE A 143 11.00 -8.40 6.72
CA PHE A 143 10.14 -8.68 7.87
C PHE A 143 9.18 -7.53 8.18
N GLY A 144 9.65 -6.30 8.16
CA GLY A 144 8.77 -5.12 8.28
C GLY A 144 7.75 -5.04 7.16
N TRP A 145 8.17 -5.36 5.94
CA TRP A 145 7.33 -5.41 4.74
C TRP A 145 6.18 -6.41 4.85
N GLU A 146 6.48 -7.60 5.37
CA GLU A 146 5.51 -8.65 5.62
C GLU A 146 4.59 -8.32 6.79
N ALA A 147 5.13 -7.75 7.88
CA ALA A 147 4.36 -7.33 9.04
C ALA A 147 3.33 -6.26 8.67
N VAL A 148 3.74 -5.25 7.89
CA VAL A 148 2.82 -4.23 7.35
C VAL A 148 1.73 -4.88 6.49
N GLY A 149 2.10 -5.85 5.64
CA GLY A 149 1.14 -6.60 4.82
C GLY A 149 0.12 -7.39 5.65
N LEU A 150 0.58 -8.08 6.69
CA LEU A 150 -0.28 -8.85 7.59
C LEU A 150 -1.25 -7.95 8.36
N VAL A 151 -0.75 -6.87 8.96
CA VAL A 151 -1.61 -5.98 9.74
C VAL A 151 -2.60 -5.24 8.85
N SER A 152 -2.20 -4.87 7.61
CA SER A 152 -3.13 -4.29 6.65
C SER A 152 -4.28 -5.25 6.29
N TYR A 153 -3.98 -6.54 6.13
CA TYR A 153 -4.99 -7.59 5.94
C TYR A 153 -6.00 -7.62 7.09
N LEU A 154 -5.52 -7.59 8.35
CA LEU A 154 -6.38 -7.57 9.54
C LEU A 154 -7.23 -6.30 9.62
N LEU A 155 -6.68 -5.17 9.17
CA LEU A 155 -7.34 -3.88 9.20
C LEU A 155 -8.38 -3.73 8.07
N ILE A 156 -8.08 -4.14 6.85
CA ILE A 156 -9.02 -4.10 5.72
C ILE A 156 -10.21 -5.01 5.98
N GLY A 157 -9.95 -6.22 6.52
CA GLY A 157 -10.96 -7.19 6.93
C GLY A 157 -11.47 -7.00 8.35
N PHE A 158 -11.36 -5.79 8.93
CA PHE A 158 -11.74 -5.53 10.31
C PHE A 158 -13.19 -5.93 10.61
N TRP A 159 -14.11 -5.61 9.71
CA TRP A 159 -15.50 -6.06 9.74
C TRP A 159 -15.66 -7.42 9.05
N TYR A 160 -15.09 -8.45 9.66
CA TYR A 160 -15.05 -9.82 9.11
C TYR A 160 -16.43 -10.47 8.91
N ASN A 161 -17.51 -9.85 9.37
CA ASN A 161 -18.89 -10.27 9.11
C ASN A 161 -19.41 -9.81 7.73
N LYS A 162 -18.69 -8.87 7.07
CA LYS A 162 -19.08 -8.36 5.75
C LYS A 162 -18.37 -9.14 4.65
N PRO A 163 -19.10 -9.82 3.74
CA PRO A 163 -18.49 -10.55 2.62
C PRO A 163 -17.60 -9.68 1.73
N THR A 164 -17.96 -8.40 1.54
CA THR A 164 -17.18 -7.44 0.77
C THR A 164 -15.83 -7.14 1.42
N ALA A 165 -15.78 -7.01 2.74
CA ALA A 165 -14.53 -6.80 3.48
C ALA A 165 -13.64 -8.05 3.47
N ILE A 166 -14.23 -9.26 3.56
CA ILE A 166 -13.49 -10.52 3.42
C ILE A 166 -12.89 -10.67 2.02
N TYR A 167 -13.65 -10.33 0.98
CA TYR A 167 -13.13 -10.33 -0.39
C TYR A 167 -12.00 -9.33 -0.56
N ALA A 168 -12.19 -8.12 -0.07
CA ALA A 168 -11.22 -7.02 -0.18
C ALA A 168 -9.88 -7.33 0.51
N ASN A 169 -9.91 -7.87 1.74
CA ASN A 169 -8.69 -8.18 2.47
C ASN A 169 -7.94 -9.36 1.85
N LEU A 170 -8.66 -10.40 1.40
CA LEU A 170 -8.05 -11.53 0.71
C LEU A 170 -7.39 -11.09 -0.60
N LYS A 171 -8.09 -10.26 -1.38
CA LYS A 171 -7.55 -9.68 -2.62
C LYS A 171 -6.30 -8.85 -2.34
N ALA A 172 -6.34 -7.96 -1.34
CA ALA A 172 -5.19 -7.15 -0.94
C ALA A 172 -4.00 -8.02 -0.53
N PHE A 173 -4.24 -9.06 0.26
CA PHE A 173 -3.19 -9.96 0.71
C PHE A 173 -2.56 -10.73 -0.47
N LEU A 174 -3.35 -11.35 -1.33
CA LEU A 174 -2.87 -12.17 -2.45
C LEU A 174 -2.11 -11.33 -3.49
N VAL A 175 -2.63 -10.17 -3.87
CA VAL A 175 -1.96 -9.28 -4.83
C VAL A 175 -0.62 -8.77 -4.29
N ASN A 176 -0.57 -8.41 -3.00
CA ASN A 176 0.68 -8.03 -2.35
C ASN A 176 1.68 -9.20 -2.32
N ARG A 177 1.22 -10.45 -2.10
CA ARG A 177 2.10 -11.64 -2.13
C ARG A 177 2.75 -11.87 -3.48
N VAL A 178 2.08 -11.55 -4.58
CA VAL A 178 2.71 -11.58 -5.91
C VAL A 178 3.90 -10.62 -5.97
N GLY A 179 3.73 -9.40 -5.44
CA GLY A 179 4.83 -8.44 -5.31
C GLY A 179 5.94 -8.94 -4.37
N ASP A 180 5.56 -9.46 -3.20
CA ASP A 180 6.50 -9.96 -2.18
C ASP A 180 7.32 -11.15 -2.70
N PHE A 181 6.77 -11.97 -3.60
CA PHE A 181 7.51 -13.05 -4.25
C PHE A 181 8.66 -12.50 -5.12
N GLY A 182 8.39 -11.49 -5.94
CA GLY A 182 9.45 -10.80 -6.69
C GLY A 182 10.50 -10.19 -5.76
N PHE A 183 10.04 -9.54 -4.67
CA PHE A 183 10.92 -8.90 -3.70
C PHE A 183 11.88 -9.89 -3.03
N ILE A 184 11.39 -11.04 -2.56
CA ILE A 184 12.23 -12.06 -1.92
C ILE A 184 13.21 -12.71 -2.90
N LEU A 185 12.83 -12.87 -4.17
CA LEU A 185 13.76 -13.32 -5.21
C LEU A 185 14.89 -12.31 -5.43
N GLY A 186 14.58 -11.01 -5.45
CA GLY A 186 15.58 -9.95 -5.52
C GLY A 186 16.54 -9.97 -4.33
N ILE A 187 16.02 -10.13 -3.11
CA ILE A 187 16.83 -10.30 -1.89
C ILE A 187 17.69 -11.57 -1.96
N GLY A 188 17.14 -12.67 -2.45
CA GLY A 188 17.86 -13.91 -2.66
C GLY A 188 19.03 -13.76 -3.64
N MET A 189 18.85 -13.00 -4.70
CA MET A 189 19.94 -12.67 -5.63
C MET A 189 20.99 -11.77 -5.00
N VAL A 190 20.60 -10.78 -4.19
CA VAL A 190 21.53 -9.98 -3.41
C VAL A 190 22.39 -10.90 -2.54
N LEU A 191 21.78 -11.79 -1.77
CA LEU A 191 22.51 -12.72 -0.92
C LEU A 191 23.45 -13.63 -1.72
N ALA A 192 22.98 -14.17 -2.83
CA ALA A 192 23.74 -15.13 -3.65
C ALA A 192 24.99 -14.51 -4.30
N TYR A 193 24.91 -13.25 -4.73
CA TYR A 193 26.00 -12.61 -5.47
C TYR A 193 26.86 -11.67 -4.61
N PHE A 194 26.28 -11.01 -3.60
CA PHE A 194 27.00 -10.11 -2.71
C PHE A 194 27.53 -10.81 -1.44
N GLY A 195 26.98 -11.98 -1.09
CA GLY A 195 27.35 -12.71 0.13
C GLY A 195 26.90 -12.05 1.44
N THR A 196 26.14 -10.99 1.38
CA THR A 196 25.65 -10.22 2.53
C THR A 196 24.29 -9.60 2.27
N LEU A 197 23.56 -9.28 3.33
CA LEU A 197 22.29 -8.54 3.28
C LEU A 197 22.38 -7.17 3.94
N ASP A 198 23.54 -6.78 4.48
CA ASP A 198 23.77 -5.45 5.05
C ASP A 198 23.79 -4.38 3.96
N TYR A 199 23.07 -3.27 4.17
CA TYR A 199 22.98 -2.22 3.15
C TYR A 199 24.34 -1.60 2.82
N ALA A 200 25.12 -1.24 3.83
CA ALA A 200 26.39 -0.55 3.62
C ALA A 200 27.36 -1.43 2.84
N ALA A 201 27.42 -2.72 3.18
CA ALA A 201 28.27 -3.70 2.48
C ALA A 201 27.80 -3.91 1.03
N VAL A 202 26.50 -4.10 0.80
CA VAL A 202 25.94 -4.26 -0.56
C VAL A 202 26.20 -3.02 -1.41
N PHE A 203 25.94 -1.82 -0.89
CA PHE A 203 26.14 -0.59 -1.65
C PHE A 203 27.59 -0.31 -1.99
N SER A 204 28.54 -0.67 -1.11
CA SER A 204 29.96 -0.54 -1.39
C SER A 204 30.45 -1.48 -2.50
N LEU A 205 29.85 -2.67 -2.62
CA LEU A 205 30.18 -3.67 -3.64
C LEU A 205 29.43 -3.45 -4.96
N ALA A 206 28.37 -2.68 -4.97
CA ALA A 206 27.49 -2.51 -6.13
C ALA A 206 28.23 -2.05 -7.41
N PRO A 207 29.18 -1.09 -7.38
CA PRO A 207 29.91 -0.69 -8.58
C PRO A 207 30.70 -1.85 -9.23
N GLU A 208 31.31 -2.72 -8.42
CA GLU A 208 32.05 -3.89 -8.93
C GLU A 208 31.11 -4.92 -9.57
N MET A 209 29.90 -5.07 -9.02
CA MET A 209 28.89 -6.01 -9.52
C MET A 209 28.18 -5.49 -10.78
N SER A 210 28.35 -4.24 -11.16
CA SER A 210 27.69 -3.62 -12.31
C SER A 210 28.07 -4.27 -13.65
N SER A 211 29.26 -4.85 -13.74
CA SER A 211 29.76 -5.56 -14.93
C SER A 211 29.25 -6.99 -15.06
N LEU A 212 28.66 -7.56 -14.00
CA LEU A 212 28.21 -8.96 -14.01
C LEU A 212 26.89 -9.11 -14.77
N SER A 213 26.77 -10.25 -15.44
CA SER A 213 25.56 -10.65 -16.15
C SER A 213 25.10 -12.04 -15.71
N VAL A 214 23.78 -12.24 -15.76
CA VAL A 214 23.13 -13.51 -15.44
C VAL A 214 22.34 -14.01 -16.64
N SER A 215 22.33 -15.33 -16.84
CA SER A 215 21.49 -15.97 -17.85
C SER A 215 20.26 -16.56 -17.17
N LEU A 216 19.11 -15.94 -17.39
CA LEU A 216 17.83 -16.42 -16.88
C LEU A 216 17.17 -17.41 -17.83
N LEU A 217 17.42 -17.25 -19.13
CA LEU A 217 16.94 -18.12 -20.20
C LEU A 217 18.11 -18.51 -21.09
N PRO A 218 18.10 -19.72 -21.68
CA PRO A 218 19.14 -20.14 -22.62
C PRO A 218 19.34 -19.12 -23.74
N GLY A 219 20.57 -18.63 -23.90
CA GLY A 219 20.95 -17.68 -24.95
C GLY A 219 20.63 -16.21 -24.68
N GLN A 220 20.12 -15.86 -23.51
CA GLN A 220 19.88 -14.46 -23.12
C GLN A 220 20.66 -14.10 -21.85
N THR A 221 21.45 -13.05 -21.93
CA THR A 221 22.20 -12.50 -20.79
C THR A 221 21.62 -11.16 -20.38
N TRP A 222 21.42 -10.98 -19.08
CA TRP A 222 20.88 -9.75 -18.46
C TRP A 222 21.90 -9.20 -17.48
N SER A 223 21.99 -7.88 -17.34
CA SER A 223 22.77 -7.29 -16.25
C SER A 223 22.23 -7.78 -14.90
N LEU A 224 23.13 -8.21 -14.01
CA LEU A 224 22.78 -8.66 -12.66
C LEU A 224 21.99 -7.61 -11.89
N LEU A 225 22.47 -6.36 -11.88
CA LEU A 225 21.81 -5.27 -11.17
C LEU A 225 20.45 -4.93 -11.77
N THR A 226 20.28 -5.02 -13.09
CA THR A 226 18.97 -4.82 -13.73
C THR A 226 17.96 -5.83 -13.21
N VAL A 227 18.32 -7.11 -13.13
CA VAL A 227 17.44 -8.17 -12.63
C VAL A 227 17.11 -7.95 -11.16
N ILE A 228 18.11 -7.67 -10.32
CA ILE A 228 17.90 -7.38 -8.89
C ILE A 228 16.96 -6.20 -8.72
N CYS A 229 17.22 -5.08 -9.38
CA CYS A 229 16.41 -3.87 -9.25
C CYS A 229 14.95 -4.07 -9.72
N ILE A 230 14.73 -4.76 -10.83
CA ILE A 230 13.38 -5.07 -11.31
C ILE A 230 12.64 -5.97 -10.32
N LEU A 231 13.30 -7.00 -9.78
CA LEU A 231 12.70 -7.90 -8.77
C LEU A 231 12.35 -7.16 -7.48
N LEU A 232 13.23 -6.30 -6.99
CA LEU A 232 12.94 -5.44 -5.84
C LEU A 232 11.78 -4.49 -6.14
N PHE A 233 11.75 -3.91 -7.35
CA PHE A 233 10.67 -3.01 -7.76
C PHE A 233 9.32 -3.73 -7.91
N ILE A 234 9.29 -5.01 -8.29
CA ILE A 234 8.04 -5.80 -8.29
C ILE A 234 7.45 -5.85 -6.86
N GLY A 235 8.29 -5.95 -5.83
CA GLY A 235 7.85 -5.78 -4.45
C GLY A 235 7.24 -4.40 -4.18
N ALA A 236 7.91 -3.34 -4.65
CA ALA A 236 7.39 -1.98 -4.57
C ALA A 236 6.07 -1.80 -5.31
N MET A 237 5.90 -2.44 -6.48
CA MET A 237 4.64 -2.42 -7.24
C MET A 237 3.47 -3.01 -6.43
N GLY A 238 3.72 -4.04 -5.63
CA GLY A 238 2.72 -4.61 -4.72
C GLY A 238 2.28 -3.62 -3.65
N LYS A 239 3.21 -3.19 -2.79
CA LYS A 239 2.90 -2.29 -1.65
C LYS A 239 2.47 -0.90 -2.08
N SER A 240 3.15 -0.30 -3.05
CA SER A 240 2.81 1.02 -3.58
C SER A 240 1.76 0.98 -4.69
N ALA A 241 1.11 -0.16 -4.88
CA ALA A 241 -0.03 -0.34 -5.78
C ALA A 241 0.20 0.23 -7.18
N GLN A 242 1.36 -0.10 -7.79
CA GLN A 242 1.66 0.29 -9.16
C GLN A 242 1.09 -0.71 -10.16
N PHE A 243 0.74 -0.25 -11.34
CA PHE A 243 0.27 -1.10 -12.43
C PHE A 243 1.22 -2.29 -12.68
N PRO A 244 0.71 -3.53 -12.86
CA PRO A 244 -0.69 -3.99 -12.79
C PRO A 244 -1.15 -4.47 -11.39
N LEU A 245 -0.34 -4.31 -10.34
CA LEU A 245 -0.65 -4.75 -8.97
C LEU A 245 -1.46 -3.73 -8.16
N HIS A 246 -2.10 -2.77 -8.81
CA HIS A 246 -2.86 -1.67 -8.19
C HIS A 246 -4.27 -2.06 -7.73
N VAL A 247 -4.81 -3.17 -8.21
CA VAL A 247 -6.23 -3.54 -8.12
C VAL A 247 -6.76 -3.72 -6.69
N TRP A 248 -5.89 -3.97 -5.72
CA TRP A 248 -6.28 -4.18 -4.33
C TRP A 248 -6.64 -2.89 -3.58
N LEU A 249 -5.99 -1.77 -3.94
CA LEU A 249 -6.05 -0.54 -3.15
C LEU A 249 -7.46 0.09 -3.12
N PRO A 250 -8.20 0.22 -4.23
CA PRO A 250 -9.55 0.77 -4.17
C PRO A 250 -10.54 -0.08 -3.35
N ASP A 251 -10.35 -1.39 -3.33
CA ASP A 251 -11.22 -2.30 -2.57
C ASP A 251 -10.87 -2.30 -1.07
N SER A 252 -9.64 -1.88 -0.70
CA SER A 252 -9.28 -1.67 0.71
C SER A 252 -10.12 -0.61 1.43
N MET A 253 -10.92 0.17 0.68
CA MET A 253 -11.89 1.13 1.22
C MET A 253 -13.05 0.46 1.98
N GLU A 254 -13.19 -0.86 1.93
CA GLU A 254 -14.16 -1.62 2.74
C GLU A 254 -13.83 -1.58 4.24
N GLY A 255 -12.58 -1.30 4.61
CA GLY A 255 -12.18 -1.08 6.00
C GLY A 255 -12.64 0.27 6.56
N PRO A 256 -12.61 0.44 7.90
CA PRO A 256 -12.93 1.72 8.55
C PRO A 256 -12.05 2.88 8.03
N THR A 257 -12.61 4.07 7.93
CA THR A 257 -11.94 5.23 7.31
C THR A 257 -10.61 5.63 7.95
N PRO A 258 -10.40 5.54 9.29
CA PRO A 258 -9.09 5.81 9.89
C PRO A 258 -7.96 4.93 9.30
N ILE A 259 -8.29 3.68 8.93
CA ILE A 259 -7.34 2.79 8.25
C ILE A 259 -6.99 3.31 6.87
N SER A 260 -8.00 3.78 6.12
CA SER A 260 -7.76 4.34 4.79
C SER A 260 -6.77 5.50 4.87
N ALA A 261 -6.92 6.39 5.87
CA ALA A 261 -5.95 7.46 6.10
C ALA A 261 -4.55 6.91 6.44
N LEU A 262 -4.44 5.94 7.34
CA LEU A 262 -3.15 5.42 7.79
C LEU A 262 -2.42 4.66 6.69
N ILE A 263 -3.09 3.71 6.03
CA ILE A 263 -2.50 2.86 4.98
C ILE A 263 -2.08 3.70 3.77
N HIS A 264 -2.92 4.67 3.35
CA HIS A 264 -2.78 5.34 2.05
C HIS A 264 -2.07 6.69 2.11
N ALA A 265 -1.89 7.28 3.30
CA ALA A 265 -1.22 8.57 3.42
C ALA A 265 0.29 8.41 3.70
N ALA A 266 0.68 7.68 4.75
CA ALA A 266 2.02 7.75 5.31
C ALA A 266 2.72 6.39 5.50
N THR A 267 2.05 5.25 5.25
CA THR A 267 2.60 3.96 5.67
C THR A 267 2.72 2.95 4.52
N MET A 268 1.85 1.95 4.42
CA MET A 268 2.05 0.80 3.53
C MET A 268 2.34 1.19 2.08
N VAL A 269 1.56 2.10 1.51
CA VAL A 269 1.72 2.49 0.10
C VAL A 269 2.97 3.33 -0.16
N THR A 270 3.55 3.92 0.88
CA THR A 270 4.81 4.68 0.78
C THR A 270 6.04 3.80 0.94
N ALA A 271 5.87 2.55 1.41
CA ALA A 271 6.97 1.61 1.65
C ALA A 271 7.78 1.31 0.37
N GLY A 272 7.12 1.16 -0.78
CA GLY A 272 7.80 0.94 -2.05
C GLY A 272 8.60 2.14 -2.52
N ILE A 273 8.05 3.35 -2.35
CA ILE A 273 8.75 4.60 -2.68
C ILE A 273 9.99 4.78 -1.79
N PHE A 274 9.83 4.55 -0.48
CA PHE A 274 10.93 4.57 0.48
C PHE A 274 12.02 3.54 0.10
N MET A 275 11.63 2.30 -0.18
CA MET A 275 12.57 1.21 -0.49
C MET A 275 13.39 1.54 -1.75
N VAL A 276 12.77 2.01 -2.83
CA VAL A 276 13.51 2.37 -4.05
C VAL A 276 14.45 3.55 -3.80
N SER A 277 14.02 4.55 -3.01
CA SER A 277 14.89 5.67 -2.62
C SER A 277 16.08 5.19 -1.78
N ARG A 278 15.86 4.26 -0.84
CA ARG A 278 16.91 3.62 -0.03
C ARG A 278 17.89 2.84 -0.89
N MET A 279 17.40 2.19 -1.94
CA MET A 279 18.19 1.38 -2.87
C MET A 279 18.72 2.18 -4.07
N SER A 280 18.72 3.52 -4.00
CA SER A 280 19.26 4.37 -5.07
C SER A 280 20.68 3.95 -5.52
N PRO A 281 21.62 3.51 -4.64
CA PRO A 281 22.93 3.03 -5.08
C PRO A 281 22.89 1.82 -6.01
N LEU A 282 21.82 1.03 -6.00
CA LEU A 282 21.60 -0.09 -6.92
C LEU A 282 20.87 0.36 -8.19
N PHE A 283 19.78 1.13 -8.05
CA PHE A 283 18.96 1.58 -9.19
C PHE A 283 19.71 2.50 -10.13
N GLU A 284 20.55 3.39 -9.62
CA GLU A 284 21.35 4.31 -10.44
C GLU A 284 22.36 3.60 -11.36
N LEU A 285 22.74 2.36 -11.04
CA LEU A 285 23.64 1.54 -11.85
C LEU A 285 22.89 0.76 -12.96
N SER A 286 21.57 0.93 -13.09
CA SER A 286 20.77 0.25 -14.12
C SER A 286 19.76 1.20 -14.77
N GLU A 287 20.13 1.84 -15.87
CA GLU A 287 19.23 2.68 -16.66
C GLU A 287 17.99 1.92 -17.16
N THR A 288 18.14 0.63 -17.46
CA THR A 288 17.00 -0.24 -17.87
C THR A 288 15.99 -0.39 -16.74
N ALA A 289 16.46 -0.57 -15.48
CA ALA A 289 15.57 -0.63 -14.32
C ALA A 289 14.89 0.72 -14.08
N LEU A 290 15.59 1.84 -14.18
CA LEU A 290 15.02 3.18 -14.07
C LEU A 290 13.96 3.43 -15.16
N SER A 291 14.23 3.01 -16.41
CA SER A 291 13.27 3.08 -17.50
C SER A 291 12.01 2.26 -17.24
N PHE A 292 12.14 1.07 -16.67
CA PHE A 292 11.01 0.26 -16.25
C PHE A 292 10.19 0.95 -15.16
N VAL A 293 10.84 1.50 -14.14
CA VAL A 293 10.19 2.24 -13.04
C VAL A 293 9.41 3.45 -13.56
N ILE A 294 10.03 4.27 -14.42
CA ILE A 294 9.38 5.50 -14.93
C ILE A 294 8.16 5.18 -15.80
N ILE A 295 8.21 4.14 -16.63
CA ILE A 295 7.09 3.72 -17.48
C ILE A 295 5.92 3.21 -16.63
N ILE A 296 6.17 2.32 -15.67
CA ILE A 296 5.14 1.79 -14.77
C ILE A 296 4.49 2.93 -13.96
N GLY A 297 5.31 3.84 -13.43
CA GLY A 297 4.82 5.02 -12.72
C GLY A 297 3.93 5.92 -13.59
N SER A 298 4.32 6.13 -14.85
CA SER A 298 3.57 6.95 -15.81
C SER A 298 2.20 6.38 -16.13
N ILE A 299 2.14 5.06 -16.39
CA ILE A 299 0.88 4.35 -16.62
C ILE A 299 -0.01 4.49 -15.37
N THR A 300 0.53 4.24 -14.19
CA THR A 300 -0.22 4.34 -12.94
C THR A 300 -0.75 5.76 -12.72
N ALA A 301 0.10 6.79 -12.88
CA ALA A 301 -0.27 8.18 -12.68
C ALA A 301 -1.46 8.61 -13.54
N LEU A 302 -1.39 8.33 -14.84
CA LEU A 302 -2.41 8.77 -15.80
C LEU A 302 -3.68 7.92 -15.72
N PHE A 303 -3.56 6.60 -15.78
CA PHE A 303 -4.72 5.71 -15.87
C PHE A 303 -5.56 5.73 -14.59
N MET A 304 -4.94 5.85 -13.43
CA MET A 304 -5.69 5.93 -12.17
C MET A 304 -6.36 7.30 -11.98
N ALA A 305 -5.74 8.38 -12.45
CA ALA A 305 -6.37 9.70 -12.48
C ALA A 305 -7.66 9.69 -13.32
N LEU A 306 -7.65 9.03 -14.48
CA LEU A 306 -8.83 8.90 -15.35
C LEU A 306 -9.98 8.14 -14.66
N ILE A 307 -9.68 7.08 -13.92
CA ILE A 307 -10.72 6.35 -13.15
C ILE A 307 -11.31 7.25 -12.04
N ALA A 308 -10.52 8.08 -11.39
CA ALA A 308 -10.99 8.99 -10.34
C ALA A 308 -12.12 9.91 -10.81
N ILE A 309 -12.17 10.27 -12.11
CA ILE A 309 -13.20 11.13 -12.71
C ILE A 309 -14.60 10.51 -12.57
N VAL A 310 -14.71 9.20 -12.74
CA VAL A 310 -16.01 8.49 -12.81
C VAL A 310 -16.48 7.94 -11.46
N GLN A 311 -15.60 7.94 -10.43
CA GLN A 311 -15.97 7.43 -9.12
C GLN A 311 -17.03 8.30 -8.43
N THR A 312 -18.01 7.66 -7.80
CA THR A 312 -19.07 8.34 -7.04
C THR A 312 -18.89 8.19 -5.53
N ASP A 313 -18.20 7.19 -5.06
CA ASP A 313 -17.85 6.98 -3.67
C ASP A 313 -16.73 7.94 -3.25
N ILE A 314 -16.96 8.73 -2.18
CA ILE A 314 -16.02 9.75 -1.70
C ILE A 314 -14.65 9.16 -1.31
N LYS A 315 -14.62 7.99 -0.68
CA LYS A 315 -13.37 7.30 -0.30
C LYS A 315 -12.64 6.79 -1.54
N ARG A 316 -13.36 6.23 -2.52
CA ARG A 316 -12.76 5.69 -3.75
C ARG A 316 -12.18 6.79 -4.64
N VAL A 317 -12.77 7.98 -4.69
CA VAL A 317 -12.16 9.14 -5.39
C VAL A 317 -10.79 9.45 -4.79
N VAL A 318 -10.70 9.53 -3.46
CA VAL A 318 -9.43 9.81 -2.77
C VAL A 318 -8.44 8.64 -2.95
N ALA A 319 -8.92 7.40 -2.99
CA ALA A 319 -8.09 6.21 -3.23
C ALA A 319 -7.45 6.22 -4.64
N TYR A 320 -8.22 6.46 -5.69
CA TYR A 320 -7.68 6.58 -7.06
C TYR A 320 -6.77 7.79 -7.21
N SER A 321 -7.08 8.89 -6.52
CA SER A 321 -6.19 10.02 -6.40
C SER A 321 -4.86 9.65 -5.74
N THR A 322 -4.88 8.81 -4.71
CA THR A 322 -3.66 8.28 -4.06
C THR A 322 -2.83 7.44 -5.03
N LEU A 323 -3.47 6.53 -5.77
CA LEU A 323 -2.81 5.72 -6.81
C LEU A 323 -2.11 6.60 -7.85
N SER A 324 -2.80 7.64 -8.32
CA SER A 324 -2.21 8.60 -9.26
C SER A 324 -0.99 9.32 -8.66
N GLN A 325 -1.06 9.79 -7.42
CA GLN A 325 0.06 10.47 -6.76
C GLN A 325 1.23 9.52 -6.47
N LEU A 326 0.99 8.27 -6.13
CA LEU A 326 2.03 7.24 -6.03
C LEU A 326 2.69 7.00 -7.39
N GLY A 327 1.92 7.07 -8.47
CA GLY A 327 2.46 7.08 -9.84
C GLY A 327 3.42 8.26 -10.08
N TYR A 328 3.08 9.48 -9.63
CA TYR A 328 3.99 10.65 -9.68
C TYR A 328 5.29 10.39 -8.93
N MET A 329 5.22 9.83 -7.72
CA MET A 329 6.42 9.49 -6.94
C MET A 329 7.26 8.44 -7.66
N THR A 330 6.62 7.42 -8.23
CA THR A 330 7.32 6.36 -8.98
C THR A 330 7.98 6.91 -10.25
N VAL A 331 7.32 7.83 -10.95
CA VAL A 331 7.92 8.55 -12.10
C VAL A 331 9.15 9.33 -11.65
N ALA A 332 9.08 10.02 -10.52
CA ALA A 332 10.22 10.76 -9.96
C ALA A 332 11.39 9.82 -9.62
N LEU A 333 11.12 8.65 -9.03
CA LEU A 333 12.15 7.63 -8.77
C LEU A 333 12.83 7.18 -10.06
N GLY A 334 12.05 6.84 -11.09
CA GLY A 334 12.56 6.42 -12.39
C GLY A 334 13.31 7.52 -13.15
N ALA A 335 13.02 8.79 -12.86
CA ALA A 335 13.72 9.95 -13.39
C ALA A 335 15.00 10.34 -12.61
N SER A 336 15.44 9.51 -11.65
CA SER A 336 16.54 9.78 -10.71
C SER A 336 16.30 10.99 -9.79
N ALA A 337 15.04 11.38 -9.62
CA ALA A 337 14.64 12.49 -8.73
C ALA A 337 14.11 11.96 -7.38
N TYR A 338 14.87 11.09 -6.72
CA TYR A 338 14.50 10.43 -5.47
C TYR A 338 14.16 11.42 -4.34
N SER A 339 14.94 12.49 -4.22
CA SER A 339 14.67 13.52 -3.22
C SER A 339 13.32 14.21 -3.46
N ALA A 340 12.96 14.47 -4.72
CA ALA A 340 11.64 15.00 -5.08
C ALA A 340 10.52 14.00 -4.78
N ALA A 341 10.74 12.71 -5.02
CA ALA A 341 9.80 11.65 -4.66
C ALA A 341 9.55 11.60 -3.14
N MET A 342 10.61 11.65 -2.34
CA MET A 342 10.50 11.64 -0.87
C MET A 342 9.90 12.93 -0.30
N PHE A 343 10.19 14.06 -0.90
CA PHE A 343 9.57 15.32 -0.54
C PHE A 343 8.07 15.34 -0.85
N HIS A 344 7.68 14.81 -2.01
CA HIS A 344 6.27 14.66 -2.36
C HIS A 344 5.58 13.63 -1.47
N LEU A 345 6.25 12.54 -1.08
CA LEU A 345 5.74 11.57 -0.12
C LEU A 345 5.38 12.23 1.21
N MET A 346 6.25 13.10 1.74
CA MET A 346 6.00 13.84 2.98
C MET A 346 4.77 14.75 2.85
N THR A 347 4.71 15.59 1.84
CA THR A 347 3.56 16.51 1.64
C THR A 347 2.27 15.74 1.38
N HIS A 348 2.34 14.66 0.60
CA HIS A 348 1.25 13.76 0.30
C HIS A 348 0.67 13.11 1.57
N ALA A 349 1.52 12.68 2.48
CA ALA A 349 1.08 12.09 3.74
C ALA A 349 0.12 13.01 4.50
N PHE A 350 0.40 14.31 4.53
CA PHE A 350 -0.42 15.28 5.24
C PHE A 350 -1.76 15.55 4.53
N PHE A 351 -1.73 15.94 3.27
CA PHE A 351 -2.99 16.31 2.61
C PHE A 351 -3.87 15.10 2.28
N LYS A 352 -3.31 13.90 2.12
CA LYS A 352 -4.12 12.68 1.97
C LYS A 352 -4.77 12.25 3.29
N ALA A 353 -4.06 12.35 4.40
CA ALA A 353 -4.66 12.10 5.70
C ALA A 353 -5.85 13.06 5.94
N VAL A 354 -5.70 14.35 5.62
CA VAL A 354 -6.81 15.32 5.68
C VAL A 354 -7.99 14.89 4.81
N LEU A 355 -7.73 14.50 3.56
CA LEU A 355 -8.81 14.12 2.63
C LEU A 355 -9.56 12.85 3.08
N PHE A 356 -8.84 11.83 3.53
CA PHE A 356 -9.47 10.60 4.02
C PHE A 356 -10.22 10.82 5.34
N LEU A 357 -9.61 11.48 6.30
CA LEU A 357 -10.26 11.75 7.59
C LEU A 357 -11.43 12.73 7.43
N GLY A 358 -11.31 13.70 6.53
CA GLY A 358 -12.41 14.59 6.16
C GLY A 358 -13.56 13.85 5.49
N ALA A 359 -13.27 12.92 4.57
CA ALA A 359 -14.28 12.03 4.01
C ALA A 359 -14.97 11.19 5.10
N GLY A 360 -14.20 10.68 6.06
CA GLY A 360 -14.77 9.95 7.21
C GLY A 360 -15.66 10.81 8.09
N SER A 361 -15.32 12.08 8.31
CA SER A 361 -16.17 13.05 9.01
C SER A 361 -17.50 13.27 8.28
N VAL A 362 -17.47 13.41 6.95
CA VAL A 362 -18.69 13.50 6.12
C VAL A 362 -19.52 12.21 6.23
N ILE A 363 -18.89 11.04 6.15
CA ILE A 363 -19.58 9.74 6.23
C ILE A 363 -20.29 9.58 7.58
N MET A 364 -19.66 9.98 8.70
CA MET A 364 -20.32 9.98 10.02
C MET A 364 -21.54 10.89 10.06
N ALA A 365 -21.42 12.11 9.55
CA ALA A 365 -22.53 13.07 9.51
C ALA A 365 -23.66 12.65 8.57
N MET A 366 -23.36 11.84 7.57
CA MET A 366 -24.29 11.31 6.56
C MET A 366 -24.79 9.89 6.88
N HIS A 367 -24.69 9.44 8.15
CA HIS A 367 -25.16 8.12 8.59
C HIS A 367 -24.64 6.97 7.70
N HIS A 368 -23.33 6.93 7.48
CA HIS A 368 -22.59 5.95 6.67
C HIS A 368 -22.85 5.99 5.16
N GLN A 369 -23.54 7.03 4.63
CA GLN A 369 -23.65 7.24 3.19
C GLN A 369 -22.29 7.68 2.62
N GLN A 370 -21.79 6.95 1.62
CA GLN A 370 -20.50 7.21 0.97
C GLN A 370 -20.64 7.79 -0.45
N ASP A 371 -21.80 7.64 -1.07
CA ASP A 371 -22.04 8.10 -2.43
C ASP A 371 -22.31 9.61 -2.47
N MET A 372 -21.40 10.34 -3.12
CA MET A 372 -21.48 11.80 -3.26
C MET A 372 -22.73 12.30 -4.00
N ARG A 373 -23.40 11.43 -4.78
CA ARG A 373 -24.65 11.79 -5.48
C ARG A 373 -25.78 12.14 -4.52
N TYR A 374 -25.73 11.63 -3.29
CA TYR A 374 -26.67 11.91 -2.22
C TYR A 374 -26.19 12.98 -1.22
N MET A 375 -25.08 13.67 -1.52
CA MET A 375 -24.54 14.76 -0.72
C MET A 375 -24.87 16.09 -1.37
N GLY A 376 -24.33 17.17 -0.86
CA GLY A 376 -24.47 18.53 -1.40
C GLY A 376 -24.82 19.55 -0.33
N GLY A 377 -24.32 20.78 -0.47
CA GLY A 377 -24.62 21.87 0.47
C GLY A 377 -24.03 21.71 1.88
N LEU A 378 -23.19 20.68 2.14
CA LEU A 378 -22.72 20.33 3.48
C LEU A 378 -21.84 21.39 4.15
N ARG A 379 -21.29 22.37 3.40
CA ARG A 379 -20.46 23.46 3.96
C ARG A 379 -21.15 24.26 5.05
N LYS A 380 -22.49 24.34 5.04
CA LYS A 380 -23.26 25.07 6.04
C LYS A 380 -23.32 24.35 7.38
N TYR A 381 -23.28 23.03 7.34
CA TYR A 381 -23.46 22.15 8.48
C TYR A 381 -22.14 21.68 9.07
N MET A 382 -21.08 21.64 8.24
CA MET A 382 -19.75 21.10 8.58
C MET A 382 -18.64 22.07 8.15
N PRO A 383 -18.56 23.28 8.71
CA PRO A 383 -17.64 24.31 8.23
C PRO A 383 -16.15 23.95 8.46
N ILE A 384 -15.81 23.27 9.57
CA ILE A 384 -14.42 22.87 9.86
C ILE A 384 -14.00 21.75 8.92
N THR A 385 -14.84 20.72 8.78
CA THR A 385 -14.59 19.62 7.84
C THR A 385 -14.49 20.16 6.40
N TYR A 386 -15.36 21.08 5.99
CA TYR A 386 -15.28 21.72 4.68
C TYR A 386 -13.96 22.45 4.45
N LEU A 387 -13.55 23.28 5.40
CA LEU A 387 -12.31 24.04 5.28
C LEU A 387 -11.09 23.13 5.16
N THR A 388 -11.01 22.09 5.98
CA THR A 388 -9.88 21.16 5.96
C THR A 388 -9.84 20.32 4.69
N VAL A 389 -10.99 19.82 4.21
CA VAL A 389 -11.09 19.10 2.93
C VAL A 389 -10.73 20.01 1.76
N LEU A 390 -11.15 21.28 1.78
CA LEU A 390 -10.79 22.27 0.76
C LEU A 390 -9.27 22.48 0.71
N ILE A 391 -8.61 22.63 1.88
CA ILE A 391 -7.15 22.74 1.99
C ILE A 391 -6.49 21.49 1.38
N GLY A 392 -6.94 20.30 1.75
CA GLY A 392 -6.45 19.04 1.20
C GLY A 392 -6.64 18.95 -0.32
N ALA A 393 -7.79 19.38 -0.84
CA ALA A 393 -8.09 19.35 -2.28
C ALA A 393 -7.21 20.33 -3.08
N ILE A 394 -6.98 21.53 -2.56
CA ILE A 394 -6.08 22.52 -3.20
C ILE A 394 -4.64 22.00 -3.20
N ALA A 395 -4.17 21.45 -2.07
CA ALA A 395 -2.85 20.83 -1.98
C ALA A 395 -2.72 19.65 -2.95
N ASN A 396 -3.73 18.78 -3.04
CA ASN A 396 -3.73 17.65 -3.97
C ASN A 396 -3.75 18.08 -5.44
N ALA A 397 -4.44 19.16 -5.77
CA ALA A 397 -4.44 19.75 -7.12
C ALA A 397 -3.06 20.35 -7.49
N GLY A 398 -2.25 20.70 -6.51
CA GLY A 398 -0.92 21.28 -6.72
C GLY A 398 -0.98 22.79 -7.01
N LEU A 399 -1.81 23.52 -6.28
CA LEU A 399 -1.93 24.97 -6.41
C LEU A 399 -1.14 25.69 -5.30
N PRO A 400 -0.35 26.75 -5.62
CA PRO A 400 0.33 27.54 -4.62
C PRO A 400 -0.68 28.29 -3.72
N PRO A 401 -0.36 28.58 -2.47
CA PRO A 401 0.89 28.33 -1.74
C PRO A 401 0.93 27.00 -0.97
N PHE A 402 0.08 26.06 -1.31
CA PHE A 402 -0.09 24.78 -0.58
C PHE A 402 1.06 23.80 -0.85
N ALA A 403 1.31 22.90 0.10
CA ALA A 403 2.47 22.02 0.10
C ALA A 403 2.57 21.14 -1.16
N GLY A 404 1.43 20.64 -1.66
CA GLY A 404 1.40 19.79 -2.86
C GLY A 404 1.86 20.48 -4.14
N PHE A 405 1.77 21.81 -4.22
CA PHE A 405 2.33 22.57 -5.35
C PHE A 405 3.84 22.39 -5.44
N PHE A 406 4.57 22.70 -4.37
CA PHE A 406 6.03 22.69 -4.36
C PHE A 406 6.59 21.30 -4.71
N SER A 407 6.02 20.26 -4.15
CA SER A 407 6.50 18.90 -4.36
C SER A 407 6.13 18.36 -5.75
N LYS A 408 4.92 18.62 -6.23
CA LYS A 408 4.46 18.13 -7.53
C LYS A 408 5.16 18.86 -8.69
N ASP A 409 5.31 20.17 -8.59
CA ASP A 409 5.98 20.98 -9.60
C ASP A 409 7.45 20.56 -9.75
N SER A 410 8.14 20.33 -8.63
CA SER A 410 9.52 19.81 -8.64
C SER A 410 9.63 18.45 -9.35
N ILE A 411 8.65 17.56 -9.19
CA ILE A 411 8.63 16.29 -9.93
C ILE A 411 8.47 16.53 -11.43
N ILE A 412 7.52 17.39 -11.82
CA ILE A 412 7.25 17.67 -13.24
C ILE A 412 8.48 18.26 -13.93
N GLU A 413 9.12 19.24 -13.31
CA GLU A 413 10.34 19.86 -13.83
C GLU A 413 11.50 18.86 -13.90
N ALA A 414 11.74 18.08 -12.84
CA ALA A 414 12.79 17.06 -12.83
C ALA A 414 12.60 16.00 -13.93
N VAL A 415 11.37 15.58 -14.18
CA VAL A 415 11.05 14.62 -15.26
C VAL A 415 11.27 15.25 -16.63
N GLY A 416 10.94 16.54 -16.79
CA GLY A 416 11.21 17.28 -18.03
C GLY A 416 12.70 17.41 -18.36
N LEU A 417 13.55 17.39 -17.34
CA LEU A 417 15.02 17.44 -17.46
C LEU A 417 15.68 16.05 -17.51
N SER A 418 14.93 14.98 -17.30
CA SER A 418 15.48 13.62 -17.22
C SER A 418 15.83 13.06 -18.59
N THR A 419 16.99 12.40 -18.65
CA THR A 419 17.51 11.71 -19.86
C THR A 419 17.13 10.25 -19.94
N ILE A 420 16.46 9.71 -18.89
CA ILE A 420 16.08 8.29 -18.83
C ILE A 420 15.08 7.95 -19.94
N PRO A 421 15.28 6.80 -20.65
CA PRO A 421 14.33 6.35 -21.66
C PRO A 421 12.91 6.17 -21.08
N GLY A 422 11.93 6.82 -21.70
CA GLY A 422 10.56 6.88 -21.20
C GLY A 422 10.17 8.21 -20.53
N ALA A 423 11.13 9.10 -20.23
CA ALA A 423 10.87 10.39 -19.61
C ALA A 423 9.89 11.28 -20.41
N GLY A 424 9.93 11.23 -21.76
CA GLY A 424 8.98 11.99 -22.59
C GLY A 424 7.53 11.52 -22.43
N PHE A 425 7.28 10.22 -22.37
CA PHE A 425 5.96 9.67 -22.07
C PHE A 425 5.54 10.01 -20.63
N ALA A 426 6.47 9.90 -19.69
CA ALA A 426 6.23 10.25 -18.28
C ALA A 426 5.83 11.72 -18.11
N TYR A 427 6.54 12.64 -18.77
CA TYR A 427 6.23 14.06 -18.74
C TYR A 427 4.82 14.35 -19.27
N PHE A 428 4.46 13.76 -20.42
CA PHE A 428 3.09 13.86 -20.93
C PHE A 428 2.05 13.32 -19.93
N ALA A 429 2.28 12.12 -19.37
CA ALA A 429 1.35 11.46 -18.47
C ALA A 429 1.10 12.28 -17.20
N ILE A 430 2.18 12.81 -16.58
CA ILE A 430 2.04 13.62 -15.36
C ILE A 430 1.44 15.00 -15.65
N LEU A 431 1.74 15.63 -16.77
CA LEU A 431 1.09 16.88 -17.17
C LEU A 431 -0.41 16.72 -17.40
N ALA A 432 -0.83 15.70 -18.15
CA ALA A 432 -2.24 15.35 -18.30
C ALA A 432 -2.88 15.08 -16.93
N GLY A 433 -2.15 14.39 -16.06
CA GLY A 433 -2.56 14.12 -14.68
C GLY A 433 -2.76 15.37 -13.82
N VAL A 434 -2.10 16.50 -14.12
CA VAL A 434 -2.32 17.77 -13.40
C VAL A 434 -3.73 18.30 -13.66
N PHE A 435 -4.16 18.36 -14.92
CA PHE A 435 -5.51 18.79 -15.28
C PHE A 435 -6.57 17.89 -14.65
N ILE A 436 -6.40 16.57 -14.81
CA ILE A 436 -7.33 15.57 -14.28
C ILE A 436 -7.36 15.63 -12.74
N GLY A 437 -6.20 15.82 -12.11
CA GLY A 437 -6.07 15.98 -10.66
C GLY A 437 -6.79 17.20 -10.10
N GLY A 438 -6.67 18.34 -10.76
CA GLY A 438 -7.46 19.54 -10.48
C GLY A 438 -8.96 19.25 -10.60
N PHE A 439 -9.36 18.57 -11.67
CA PHE A 439 -10.75 18.25 -11.94
C PHE A 439 -11.36 17.35 -10.85
N TYR A 440 -10.82 16.18 -10.56
CA TYR A 440 -11.44 15.25 -9.61
C TYR A 440 -11.36 15.77 -8.16
N SER A 441 -10.30 16.52 -7.80
CA SER A 441 -10.18 17.10 -6.45
C SER A 441 -11.27 18.13 -6.18
N PHE A 442 -11.51 19.03 -7.11
CA PHE A 442 -12.57 20.04 -6.98
C PHE A 442 -13.97 19.48 -7.26
N ARG A 443 -14.10 18.46 -8.11
CA ARG A 443 -15.34 17.69 -8.26
C ARG A 443 -15.79 17.11 -6.91
N LEU A 444 -14.89 16.52 -6.14
CA LEU A 444 -15.17 16.00 -4.80
C LEU A 444 -15.70 17.13 -3.90
N VAL A 445 -15.02 18.28 -3.85
CA VAL A 445 -15.42 19.42 -3.01
C VAL A 445 -16.78 19.98 -3.43
N PHE A 446 -16.98 20.22 -4.71
CA PHE A 446 -18.22 20.81 -5.21
C PHE A 446 -19.41 19.86 -5.06
N TYR A 447 -19.20 18.58 -5.33
CA TYR A 447 -20.26 17.59 -5.27
C TYR A 447 -20.71 17.28 -3.83
N THR A 448 -19.80 17.37 -2.87
CA THR A 448 -20.05 17.09 -1.44
C THR A 448 -20.54 18.32 -0.68
N PHE A 449 -19.88 19.45 -0.84
CA PHE A 449 -20.07 20.62 0.04
C PHE A 449 -20.86 21.76 -0.60
N HIS A 450 -20.99 21.79 -1.91
CA HIS A 450 -21.69 22.84 -2.65
C HIS A 450 -22.92 22.29 -3.37
N GLY A 451 -23.66 23.17 -4.06
CA GLY A 451 -24.84 22.81 -4.81
C GLY A 451 -26.06 22.53 -3.94
N GLU A 452 -27.02 21.80 -4.48
CA GLU A 452 -28.29 21.46 -3.82
C GLU A 452 -28.12 20.40 -2.75
N GLU A 453 -28.96 20.47 -1.70
CA GLU A 453 -28.97 19.52 -0.58
C GLU A 453 -29.69 18.22 -1.00
N ARG A 454 -28.98 17.28 -1.62
CA ARG A 454 -29.54 16.02 -2.12
C ARG A 454 -29.75 14.97 -1.03
N PHE A 455 -29.16 15.14 0.15
CA PHE A 455 -29.30 14.21 1.28
C PHE A 455 -30.72 14.11 1.83
N ARG A 456 -31.58 15.12 1.60
CA ARG A 456 -32.97 15.08 2.01
C ARG A 456 -33.80 14.03 1.26
N HIS A 457 -33.32 13.58 0.11
CA HIS A 457 -33.98 12.60 -0.76
C HIS A 457 -33.18 11.31 -0.90
N ALA A 458 -32.14 11.13 -0.07
CA ALA A 458 -31.35 9.92 -0.08
C ALA A 458 -32.16 8.72 0.42
N PRO A 459 -32.14 7.56 -0.26
CA PRO A 459 -32.66 6.33 0.31
C PRO A 459 -31.94 6.04 1.62
N ALA A 460 -32.65 5.59 2.64
CA ALA A 460 -32.04 5.12 3.88
C ALA A 460 -30.96 4.09 3.53
N GLY A 461 -29.73 4.31 4.00
CA GLY A 461 -28.55 3.54 3.60
C GLY A 461 -28.81 2.05 3.78
N GLY A 462 -28.83 1.31 2.67
CA GLY A 462 -28.99 -0.12 2.66
C GLY A 462 -27.71 -0.82 3.14
N HIS A 463 -27.62 -1.10 4.41
CA HIS A 463 -26.83 -2.21 4.94
C HIS A 463 -27.62 -2.81 6.10
N ASP A 464 -28.01 -4.07 5.92
CA ASP A 464 -28.70 -4.90 6.88
C ASP A 464 -28.06 -4.87 8.27
N HIS A 465 -28.68 -4.14 9.18
CA HIS A 465 -28.65 -4.45 10.59
C HIS A 465 -30.10 -4.50 11.05
N HIS A 466 -30.59 -5.71 11.27
CA HIS A 466 -31.67 -5.97 12.19
C HIS A 466 -31.27 -5.38 13.54
N ASP A 467 -31.97 -4.34 13.96
CA ASP A 467 -32.56 -4.16 15.26
C ASP A 467 -33.06 -2.71 15.39
N ASP A 468 -34.33 -2.59 15.29
CA ASP A 468 -35.35 -2.06 16.19
C ASP A 468 -35.31 -0.56 16.63
N HIS A 469 -36.49 0.02 16.48
CA HIS A 469 -37.07 1.25 17.07
C HIS A 469 -36.72 2.61 16.46
N GLY A 470 -37.53 2.96 15.45
CA GLY A 470 -38.32 4.17 15.40
C GLY A 470 -37.68 5.51 15.81
N HIS A 471 -36.87 6.12 14.93
CA HIS A 471 -36.93 7.57 14.74
C HIS A 471 -36.67 7.89 13.27
N HIS A 472 -37.78 7.94 12.49
CA HIS A 472 -37.79 8.59 11.18
C HIS A 472 -37.79 10.11 11.38
N GLY A 473 -36.62 10.66 11.71
CA GLY A 473 -36.35 12.07 11.57
C GLY A 473 -35.20 12.22 10.59
N SER A 474 -35.37 12.99 9.50
CA SER A 474 -34.24 13.39 8.67
C SER A 474 -33.28 14.21 9.55
N THR A 475 -32.31 13.55 10.15
CA THR A 475 -31.32 14.22 10.99
C THR A 475 -30.45 15.07 10.08
N VAL A 476 -30.51 16.38 10.30
CA VAL A 476 -29.67 17.33 9.58
C VAL A 476 -28.20 17.02 9.89
N PRO A 477 -27.34 16.93 8.89
CA PRO A 477 -25.90 16.72 9.11
C PRO A 477 -25.34 17.79 10.07
N HIS A 478 -24.41 17.42 10.92
CA HIS A 478 -23.78 18.32 11.88
C HIS A 478 -22.26 18.08 11.92
N GLU A 479 -21.53 19.06 12.41
CA GLU A 479 -20.08 18.95 12.54
C GLU A 479 -19.67 17.82 13.48
N SER A 480 -18.58 17.16 13.17
CA SER A 480 -18.04 16.08 13.98
C SER A 480 -17.47 16.58 15.32
N PRO A 481 -17.39 15.74 16.35
CA PRO A 481 -16.86 16.13 17.66
C PRO A 481 -15.39 16.57 17.57
N TRP A 482 -14.93 17.27 18.60
CA TRP A 482 -13.57 17.85 18.63
C TRP A 482 -12.44 16.80 18.47
N VAL A 483 -12.64 15.57 18.96
CA VAL A 483 -11.67 14.46 18.75
C VAL A 483 -11.45 14.11 17.29
N VAL A 484 -12.39 14.46 16.43
CA VAL A 484 -12.32 14.29 14.96
C VAL A 484 -11.80 15.55 14.29
N THR A 485 -12.30 16.73 14.68
CA THR A 485 -11.96 18.00 14.01
C THR A 485 -10.55 18.51 14.36
N VAL A 486 -10.06 18.27 15.58
CA VAL A 486 -8.70 18.68 15.97
C VAL A 486 -7.61 17.99 15.13
N PRO A 487 -7.63 16.66 14.93
CA PRO A 487 -6.69 16.01 14.00
C PRO A 487 -6.76 16.57 12.58
N LEU A 488 -7.96 16.87 12.07
CA LEU A 488 -8.12 17.50 10.75
C LEU A 488 -7.42 18.85 10.67
N LEU A 489 -7.59 19.71 11.67
CA LEU A 489 -6.95 21.02 11.73
C LEU A 489 -5.42 20.90 11.86
N LEU A 490 -4.94 19.98 12.72
CA LEU A 490 -3.51 19.76 12.90
C LEU A 490 -2.83 19.19 11.64
N LEU A 491 -3.50 18.37 10.87
CA LEU A 491 -3.00 17.88 9.57
C LEU A 491 -3.12 18.93 8.46
N ALA A 492 -4.09 19.84 8.53
CA ALA A 492 -4.23 20.92 7.57
C ALA A 492 -3.06 21.92 7.62
N ILE A 493 -2.47 22.14 8.80
CA ILE A 493 -1.30 23.03 8.96
C ILE A 493 -0.13 22.60 8.06
N PRO A 494 0.43 21.39 8.18
CA PRO A 494 1.51 20.97 7.30
C PRO A 494 1.06 20.77 5.84
N SER A 495 -0.21 20.52 5.57
CA SER A 495 -0.75 20.50 4.20
C SER A 495 -0.61 21.87 3.49
N ILE A 496 -0.52 22.96 4.24
CA ILE A 496 -0.21 24.28 3.73
C ILE A 496 1.30 24.54 3.77
N SER A 497 1.95 24.32 4.93
CA SER A 497 3.27 24.84 5.25
C SER A 497 4.44 23.91 4.90
N ALA A 498 4.23 22.59 4.84
CA ALA A 498 5.34 21.64 4.65
C ALA A 498 6.09 21.84 3.32
N GLY A 499 5.41 22.34 2.29
CA GLY A 499 6.03 22.66 1.00
C GLY A 499 7.04 23.80 1.06
N TRP A 500 6.93 24.68 2.05
CA TRP A 500 7.84 25.84 2.19
C TRP A 500 9.24 25.44 2.63
N PHE A 501 9.41 24.20 3.13
CA PHE A 501 10.72 23.63 3.43
C PHE A 501 11.46 23.09 2.20
N ILE A 502 10.95 23.31 0.98
CA ILE A 502 11.55 22.84 -0.26
C ILE A 502 13.01 23.26 -0.41
N GLY A 503 13.35 24.50 -0.07
CA GLY A 503 14.72 25.00 -0.17
C GLY A 503 15.71 24.13 0.60
N PRO A 504 15.61 24.05 1.93
CA PRO A 504 16.51 23.22 2.73
C PRO A 504 16.45 21.73 2.40
N MET A 505 15.25 21.18 2.17
CA MET A 505 15.08 19.73 2.01
C MET A 505 15.46 19.22 0.62
N LEU A 506 15.08 19.94 -0.43
CA LEU A 506 15.27 19.47 -1.79
C LEU A 506 16.55 20.01 -2.42
N PHE A 507 16.83 21.29 -2.22
CA PHE A 507 17.93 21.99 -2.86
C PHE A 507 19.10 22.31 -1.92
N GLY A 508 18.89 22.25 -0.61
CA GLY A 508 19.90 22.47 0.42
C GLY A 508 20.76 21.26 0.79
N GLY A 509 20.70 20.18 0.01
CA GLY A 509 21.52 18.98 0.24
C GLY A 509 21.10 18.14 1.45
N PHE A 510 19.87 18.28 1.95
CA PHE A 510 19.40 17.49 3.09
C PHE A 510 19.58 15.98 2.89
N PHE A 511 19.26 15.45 1.70
CA PHE A 511 19.40 14.02 1.40
C PHE A 511 20.77 13.62 0.83
N GLY A 512 21.73 14.54 0.71
CA GLY A 512 22.95 14.36 -0.09
C GLY A 512 23.78 13.13 0.26
N ASP A 513 23.88 12.76 1.54
CA ASP A 513 24.68 11.60 1.98
C ASP A 513 23.86 10.29 2.04
N THR A 514 22.54 10.39 1.85
CA THR A 514 21.61 9.28 2.05
C THR A 514 21.08 8.72 0.74
N ILE A 515 20.94 9.58 -0.27
CA ILE A 515 20.46 9.23 -1.61
C ILE A 515 21.61 9.40 -2.59
N PHE A 516 21.93 8.33 -3.30
CA PHE A 516 22.94 8.36 -4.36
C PHE A 516 22.30 8.70 -5.70
N ILE A 517 22.90 9.62 -6.44
CA ILE A 517 22.52 9.98 -7.81
C ILE A 517 23.80 9.96 -8.65
N ALA A 518 23.77 9.24 -9.77
CA ALA A 518 24.89 9.17 -10.68
C ALA A 518 25.12 10.49 -11.45
N GLU A 519 26.35 10.82 -11.79
CA GLU A 519 26.72 12.06 -12.47
C GLU A 519 26.05 12.22 -13.85
N ASN A 520 25.72 11.10 -14.51
CA ASN A 520 25.02 11.10 -15.80
C ASN A 520 23.51 11.40 -15.69
N HIS A 521 22.98 11.56 -14.48
CA HIS A 521 21.57 11.90 -14.21
C HIS A 521 21.44 13.27 -13.51
N PRO A 522 21.76 14.39 -14.17
CA PRO A 522 21.91 15.69 -13.53
C PRO A 522 20.59 16.46 -13.31
N ALA A 523 19.42 15.86 -13.53
CA ALA A 523 18.13 16.55 -13.50
C ALA A 523 17.91 17.37 -12.21
N MET A 524 18.17 16.78 -11.04
CA MET A 524 18.03 17.45 -9.74
C MET A 524 19.07 18.55 -9.53
N HIS A 525 20.28 18.38 -10.07
CA HIS A 525 21.33 19.38 -9.99
C HIS A 525 20.97 20.63 -10.81
N HIS A 526 20.46 20.45 -12.03
CA HIS A 526 19.98 21.57 -12.86
C HIS A 526 18.81 22.28 -12.19
N LEU A 527 17.86 21.55 -11.63
CA LEU A 527 16.72 22.13 -10.93
C LEU A 527 17.15 22.96 -9.71
N ALA A 528 18.19 22.52 -8.99
CA ALA A 528 18.74 23.27 -7.86
C ALA A 528 19.37 24.60 -8.27
N GLN A 529 19.97 24.70 -9.46
CA GLN A 529 20.55 25.94 -9.98
C GLN A 529 19.49 26.97 -10.35
N GLU A 530 18.31 26.54 -10.75
CA GLU A 530 17.19 27.42 -11.14
C GLU A 530 16.31 27.84 -9.96
N PHE A 531 16.56 27.29 -8.77
CA PHE A 531 15.76 27.61 -7.60
C PHE A 531 16.08 28.98 -7.01
N HIS A 532 15.14 29.93 -7.09
CA HIS A 532 15.25 31.31 -6.60
C HIS A 532 14.42 31.57 -5.33
N GLY A 533 14.24 30.53 -4.51
CA GLY A 533 13.48 30.61 -3.27
C GLY A 533 11.99 30.34 -3.46
N VAL A 534 11.31 30.17 -2.32
CA VAL A 534 9.87 29.79 -2.28
C VAL A 534 8.99 30.80 -3.03
N TRP A 535 9.21 32.09 -2.81
CA TRP A 535 8.46 33.17 -3.49
C TRP A 535 8.73 33.21 -4.98
N GLY A 536 10.01 33.03 -5.38
CA GLY A 536 10.40 32.95 -6.79
C GLY A 536 9.67 31.83 -7.50
N MET A 537 9.62 30.65 -6.90
CA MET A 537 8.93 29.48 -7.45
C MET A 537 7.41 29.74 -7.60
N MET A 538 6.76 30.35 -6.60
CA MET A 538 5.32 30.66 -6.69
C MET A 538 5.01 31.70 -7.79
N LEU A 539 5.87 32.71 -7.96
CA LEU A 539 5.71 33.70 -9.03
C LEU A 539 5.97 33.09 -10.40
N HIS A 540 7.00 32.24 -10.52
CA HIS A 540 7.30 31.51 -11.75
C HIS A 540 6.14 30.57 -12.17
N ALA A 541 5.45 29.95 -11.21
CA ALA A 541 4.31 29.08 -11.48
C ALA A 541 3.24 29.76 -12.36
N LEU A 542 3.01 31.08 -12.20
CA LEU A 542 2.02 31.80 -12.99
C LEU A 542 2.33 31.80 -14.51
N THR A 543 3.58 31.52 -14.89
CA THR A 543 4.02 31.41 -16.27
C THR A 543 4.10 29.99 -16.80
N THR A 544 3.91 28.99 -15.92
CA THR A 544 4.08 27.57 -16.26
C THR A 544 2.77 26.91 -16.67
N LEU A 545 2.88 25.90 -17.53
CA LEU A 545 1.73 25.12 -18.01
C LEU A 545 1.03 24.32 -16.89
N PRO A 546 1.72 23.67 -15.92
CA PRO A 546 1.08 22.94 -14.84
C PRO A 546 0.09 23.76 -14.02
N PHE A 547 0.43 25.00 -13.70
CA PHE A 547 -0.45 25.90 -12.96
C PHE A 547 -1.79 26.14 -13.67
N TRP A 548 -1.74 26.45 -14.97
CA TRP A 548 -2.95 26.69 -15.75
C TRP A 548 -3.75 25.43 -16.02
N LEU A 549 -3.09 24.27 -16.13
CA LEU A 549 -3.77 22.98 -16.20
C LEU A 549 -4.52 22.66 -14.91
N ALA A 550 -3.93 22.91 -13.74
CA ALA A 550 -4.60 22.68 -12.46
C ALA A 550 -5.82 23.58 -12.28
N ILE A 551 -5.70 24.89 -12.60
CA ILE A 551 -6.80 25.85 -12.53
C ILE A 551 -7.90 25.51 -13.54
N SER A 552 -7.54 25.17 -14.78
CA SER A 552 -8.53 24.79 -15.81
C SER A 552 -9.27 23.51 -15.43
N GLY A 553 -8.59 22.54 -14.81
CA GLY A 553 -9.23 21.34 -14.25
C GLY A 553 -10.26 21.69 -13.17
N ALA A 554 -9.89 22.52 -12.20
CA ALA A 554 -10.79 23.02 -11.16
C ALA A 554 -11.95 23.84 -11.74
N GLY A 555 -11.68 24.72 -12.69
CA GLY A 555 -12.69 25.52 -13.39
C GLY A 555 -13.67 24.66 -14.19
N THR A 556 -13.19 23.61 -14.85
CA THR A 556 -14.04 22.64 -15.54
C THR A 556 -14.94 21.90 -14.57
N ALA A 557 -14.43 21.49 -13.40
CA ALA A 557 -15.24 20.87 -12.36
C ALA A 557 -16.32 21.82 -11.83
N TRP A 558 -15.97 23.10 -11.58
CA TRP A 558 -16.95 24.11 -11.20
C TRP A 558 -18.03 24.30 -12.26
N PHE A 559 -17.66 24.43 -13.52
CA PHE A 559 -18.59 24.62 -14.62
C PHE A 559 -19.56 23.45 -14.76
N LEU A 560 -19.06 22.21 -14.73
CA LEU A 560 -19.85 21.00 -14.93
C LEU A 560 -20.75 20.64 -13.73
N TYR A 561 -20.32 20.90 -12.50
CA TYR A 561 -21.04 20.42 -11.32
C TYR A 561 -21.81 21.54 -10.57
N ILE A 562 -21.49 22.81 -10.81
CA ILE A 562 -22.17 23.95 -10.17
C ILE A 562 -22.97 24.76 -11.17
N ARG A 563 -22.38 25.12 -12.32
CA ARG A 563 -23.02 26.00 -13.30
C ARG A 563 -23.95 25.25 -14.25
N ARG A 564 -23.57 24.05 -14.66
CA ARG A 564 -24.30 23.22 -15.64
C ARG A 564 -24.37 21.75 -15.19
N PRO A 565 -25.08 21.43 -14.11
CA PRO A 565 -25.13 20.09 -13.53
C PRO A 565 -25.76 19.01 -14.43
N GLU A 566 -26.43 19.41 -15.51
CA GLU A 566 -26.98 18.51 -16.52
C GLU A 566 -25.93 17.94 -17.49
N LEU A 567 -24.81 18.66 -17.73
CA LEU A 567 -23.82 18.29 -18.73
C LEU A 567 -23.08 16.97 -18.44
N PRO A 568 -22.71 16.63 -17.21
CA PRO A 568 -22.04 15.35 -16.91
C PRO A 568 -22.82 14.13 -17.41
N ALA A 569 -24.15 14.12 -17.26
CA ALA A 569 -25.00 13.05 -17.74
C ALA A 569 -25.01 12.97 -19.28
N ILE A 570 -25.05 14.10 -19.97
CA ILE A 570 -25.02 14.18 -21.44
C ILE A 570 -23.66 13.70 -21.96
N ILE A 571 -22.56 14.14 -21.34
CA ILE A 571 -21.19 13.72 -21.71
C ILE A 571 -21.05 12.22 -21.52
N LYS A 572 -21.51 11.69 -20.39
CA LYS A 572 -21.49 10.25 -20.10
C LYS A 572 -22.24 9.45 -21.18
N ALA A 573 -23.43 9.90 -21.55
CA ALA A 573 -24.22 9.24 -22.60
C ALA A 573 -23.54 9.29 -23.98
N LYS A 574 -22.95 10.43 -24.34
CA LYS A 574 -22.25 10.60 -25.64
C LYS A 574 -20.95 9.78 -25.72
N PHE A 575 -20.22 9.66 -24.62
CA PHE A 575 -18.95 8.90 -24.53
C PHE A 575 -19.14 7.62 -23.72
N SER A 576 -20.27 6.92 -23.92
CA SER A 576 -20.66 5.74 -23.14
C SER A 576 -19.60 4.62 -23.13
N LEU A 577 -18.90 4.40 -24.26
CA LEU A 577 -17.84 3.41 -24.35
C LEU A 577 -16.68 3.74 -23.39
N ILE A 578 -16.20 4.99 -23.42
CA ILE A 578 -15.10 5.44 -22.56
C ILE A 578 -15.55 5.38 -21.10
N SER A 579 -16.75 5.86 -20.79
CA SER A 579 -17.31 5.77 -19.44
C SER A 579 -17.37 4.33 -18.94
N THR A 580 -17.83 3.40 -19.79
CA THR A 580 -17.91 1.98 -19.43
C THR A 580 -16.52 1.36 -19.17
N ILE A 581 -15.52 1.70 -19.98
CA ILE A 581 -14.13 1.23 -19.78
C ILE A 581 -13.59 1.72 -18.42
N LEU A 582 -13.79 3.00 -18.10
CA LEU A 582 -13.35 3.59 -16.84
C LEU A 582 -14.12 3.04 -15.63
N GLU A 583 -15.45 2.89 -15.73
CA GLU A 583 -16.27 2.30 -14.68
C GLU A 583 -15.94 0.84 -14.41
N LYS A 584 -15.57 0.08 -15.44
CA LYS A 584 -15.05 -1.29 -15.34
C LYS A 584 -13.57 -1.34 -14.98
N LYS A 585 -12.95 -0.21 -14.65
CA LYS A 585 -11.53 -0.13 -14.23
C LYS A 585 -10.60 -0.83 -15.23
N TYR A 586 -10.80 -0.58 -16.51
CA TYR A 586 -10.11 -1.23 -17.65
C TYR A 586 -10.26 -2.75 -17.72
N GLY A 587 -11.15 -3.36 -16.93
CA GLY A 587 -11.40 -4.80 -16.90
C GLY A 587 -10.37 -5.64 -16.15
N PHE A 588 -9.39 -5.03 -15.45
CA PHE A 588 -8.36 -5.79 -14.71
C PHE A 588 -8.94 -6.65 -13.59
N ASP A 589 -9.96 -6.19 -12.88
CA ASP A 589 -10.63 -6.99 -11.86
C ASP A 589 -11.25 -8.26 -12.47
N ALA A 590 -11.99 -8.11 -13.57
CA ALA A 590 -12.60 -9.25 -14.26
C ALA A 590 -11.54 -10.21 -14.85
N PHE A 591 -10.46 -9.68 -15.41
CA PHE A 591 -9.35 -10.50 -15.89
C PHE A 591 -8.72 -11.33 -14.76
N ASN A 592 -8.42 -10.70 -13.64
CA ASN A 592 -7.83 -11.38 -12.48
C ASN A 592 -8.79 -12.45 -11.90
N ASP A 593 -10.08 -12.15 -11.80
CA ASP A 593 -11.08 -13.09 -11.31
C ASP A 593 -11.28 -14.31 -12.23
N ILE A 594 -11.23 -14.11 -13.54
CA ILE A 594 -11.43 -15.19 -14.51
C ILE A 594 -10.13 -15.99 -14.68
N PHE A 595 -9.01 -15.30 -14.96
CA PHE A 595 -7.77 -15.97 -15.33
C PHE A 595 -7.04 -16.56 -14.11
N PHE A 596 -6.72 -15.73 -13.11
CA PHE A 596 -5.94 -16.21 -11.96
C PHE A 596 -6.82 -16.95 -10.96
N ALA A 597 -7.86 -16.33 -10.43
CA ALA A 597 -8.71 -16.96 -9.41
C ALA A 597 -9.55 -18.11 -10.00
N GLY A 598 -10.10 -17.93 -11.19
CA GLY A 598 -10.84 -18.97 -11.92
C GLY A 598 -9.96 -20.12 -12.35
N GLY A 599 -8.80 -19.82 -12.92
CA GLY A 599 -7.79 -20.81 -13.31
C GLY A 599 -7.30 -21.64 -12.12
N ALA A 600 -6.96 -20.98 -11.00
CA ALA A 600 -6.56 -21.67 -9.77
C ALA A 600 -7.67 -22.60 -9.24
N ARG A 601 -8.92 -22.12 -9.23
CA ARG A 601 -10.08 -22.94 -8.82
C ARG A 601 -10.32 -24.13 -9.76
N LEU A 602 -10.10 -23.95 -11.07
CA LEU A 602 -10.22 -25.03 -12.05
C LEU A 602 -9.14 -26.09 -11.82
N LEU A 603 -7.88 -25.65 -11.68
CA LEU A 603 -6.75 -26.53 -11.37
C LEU A 603 -6.95 -27.27 -10.04
N ALA A 604 -7.38 -26.58 -9.00
CA ALA A 604 -7.66 -27.18 -7.69
C ALA A 604 -8.75 -28.26 -7.78
N ARG A 605 -9.85 -28.01 -8.52
CA ARG A 605 -10.90 -29.02 -8.76
C ARG A 605 -10.40 -30.21 -9.56
N PHE A 606 -9.53 -29.98 -10.54
CA PHE A 606 -8.92 -31.06 -11.31
C PHE A 606 -8.03 -31.92 -10.41
N LEU A 607 -7.11 -31.32 -9.66
CA LEU A 607 -6.21 -32.03 -8.76
C LEU A 607 -6.98 -32.80 -7.68
N TRP A 608 -8.00 -32.18 -7.08
CA TRP A 608 -8.86 -32.84 -6.12
C TRP A 608 -9.61 -34.05 -6.71
N ARG A 609 -10.28 -33.89 -7.87
CA ARG A 609 -11.07 -34.97 -8.46
C ARG A 609 -10.20 -36.11 -9.01
N VAL A 610 -9.11 -35.74 -9.70
CA VAL A 610 -8.24 -36.74 -10.35
C VAL A 610 -7.19 -37.27 -9.38
N GLY A 611 -6.51 -36.37 -8.64
CA GLY A 611 -5.46 -36.76 -7.71
C GLY A 611 -6.03 -37.42 -6.45
N ASP A 612 -6.81 -36.68 -5.69
CA ASP A 612 -7.26 -37.17 -4.38
C ASP A 612 -8.37 -38.23 -4.54
N VAL A 613 -9.50 -37.90 -5.19
CA VAL A 613 -10.67 -38.75 -5.20
C VAL A 613 -10.48 -39.98 -6.10
N TRP A 614 -9.97 -39.80 -7.33
CA TRP A 614 -9.87 -40.95 -8.26
C TRP A 614 -8.60 -41.74 -8.05
N LEU A 615 -7.42 -41.10 -7.97
CA LEU A 615 -6.13 -41.79 -7.90
C LEU A 615 -5.87 -42.31 -6.47
N ILE A 616 -5.89 -41.45 -5.48
CA ILE A 616 -5.54 -41.79 -4.10
C ILE A 616 -6.65 -42.63 -3.50
N ASP A 617 -7.86 -42.08 -3.34
CA ASP A 617 -8.97 -42.77 -2.66
C ASP A 617 -9.52 -43.91 -3.50
N GLY A 618 -9.74 -43.68 -4.80
CA GLY A 618 -10.35 -44.66 -5.68
C GLY A 618 -9.45 -45.84 -6.02
N LEU A 619 -8.25 -45.56 -6.51
CA LEU A 619 -7.31 -46.58 -6.99
C LEU A 619 -6.46 -47.16 -5.86
N PHE A 620 -5.70 -46.30 -5.15
CA PHE A 620 -4.76 -46.80 -4.15
C PHE A 620 -5.42 -47.26 -2.85
N VAL A 621 -6.35 -46.54 -2.28
CA VAL A 621 -6.98 -46.91 -1.01
C VAL A 621 -8.09 -47.93 -1.24
N ASN A 622 -9.15 -47.54 -1.93
CA ASN A 622 -10.32 -48.43 -2.12
C ASN A 622 -10.04 -49.52 -3.15
N GLY A 623 -9.19 -49.27 -4.15
CA GLY A 623 -8.81 -50.27 -5.16
C GLY A 623 -8.02 -51.41 -4.54
N THR A 624 -7.04 -51.15 -3.70
CA THR A 624 -6.27 -52.16 -2.98
C THR A 624 -7.18 -52.96 -2.02
N ALA A 625 -8.07 -52.26 -1.30
CA ALA A 625 -9.04 -52.92 -0.41
C ALA A 625 -9.98 -53.86 -1.20
N ARG A 626 -10.48 -53.40 -2.37
CA ARG A 626 -11.29 -54.24 -3.27
C ARG A 626 -10.50 -55.44 -3.82
N LEU A 627 -9.23 -55.23 -4.20
CA LEU A 627 -8.34 -56.27 -4.68
C LEU A 627 -8.12 -57.33 -3.60
N VAL A 628 -7.81 -56.93 -2.37
CA VAL A 628 -7.68 -57.84 -1.21
C VAL A 628 -9.01 -58.58 -0.96
N GLY A 629 -10.13 -57.85 -0.99
CA GLY A 629 -11.46 -58.46 -0.86
C GLY A 629 -11.77 -59.51 -1.96
N TRP A 630 -11.39 -59.20 -3.20
CA TRP A 630 -11.53 -60.13 -4.32
C TRP A 630 -10.66 -61.39 -4.14
N PHE A 631 -9.38 -61.21 -3.79
CA PHE A 631 -8.51 -62.36 -3.46
C PHE A 631 -9.02 -63.15 -2.29
N SER A 632 -9.50 -62.52 -1.23
CA SER A 632 -10.12 -63.20 -0.09
C SER A 632 -11.33 -64.05 -0.52
N SER A 633 -12.18 -63.47 -1.37
CA SER A 633 -13.32 -64.18 -1.94
C SER A 633 -12.91 -65.40 -2.77
N LEU A 634 -11.87 -65.27 -3.60
CA LEU A 634 -11.33 -66.36 -4.41
C LEU A 634 -10.75 -67.49 -3.53
N ILE A 635 -9.92 -67.10 -2.53
CA ILE A 635 -9.30 -68.09 -1.61
C ILE A 635 -10.34 -68.77 -0.77
N ARG A 636 -11.44 -68.10 -0.37
CA ARG A 636 -12.53 -68.73 0.39
C ARG A 636 -13.19 -69.88 -0.35
N HIS A 637 -13.23 -69.89 -1.69
CA HIS A 637 -13.76 -71.04 -2.47
C HIS A 637 -12.85 -72.25 -2.40
N VAL A 638 -11.56 -72.11 -2.06
CA VAL A 638 -10.65 -73.24 -1.83
C VAL A 638 -11.01 -74.01 -0.54
N GLN A 639 -11.62 -73.27 0.41
CA GLN A 639 -12.13 -73.91 1.66
C GLN A 639 -13.55 -74.47 1.46
N SER A 640 -13.61 -75.62 0.92
CA SER A 640 -14.91 -76.32 0.62
C SER A 640 -15.69 -76.75 1.86
N GLY A 641 -15.11 -76.81 3.06
CA GLY A 641 -15.69 -77.25 4.31
C GLY A 641 -15.79 -78.80 4.42
N TYR A 642 -15.47 -79.54 3.35
CA TYR A 642 -15.51 -80.98 3.35
C TYR A 642 -14.15 -81.57 3.66
N ILE A 643 -14.00 -82.32 4.74
CA ILE A 643 -12.76 -82.92 5.23
C ILE A 643 -12.05 -83.77 4.16
N TYR A 644 -12.78 -84.48 3.32
CA TYR A 644 -12.22 -85.33 2.27
C TYR A 644 -11.52 -84.52 1.15
N HIS A 645 -11.93 -83.27 0.86
CA HIS A 645 -11.25 -82.44 -0.09
C HIS A 645 -9.87 -82.00 0.45
N TYR A 646 -9.77 -81.74 1.75
CA TYR A 646 -8.48 -81.38 2.38
C TYR A 646 -7.57 -82.59 2.49
N ALA A 647 -8.14 -83.76 2.87
CA ALA A 647 -7.40 -85.03 2.90
C ALA A 647 -6.84 -85.40 1.51
N PHE A 648 -7.64 -85.24 0.46
CA PHE A 648 -7.19 -85.48 -0.91
C PHE A 648 -6.10 -84.50 -1.37
N ALA A 649 -6.25 -83.24 -1.08
CA ALA A 649 -5.22 -82.22 -1.38
C ALA A 649 -3.91 -82.49 -0.63
N MET A 650 -3.99 -82.92 0.66
CA MET A 650 -2.81 -83.33 1.42
C MET A 650 -2.12 -84.52 0.83
N ILE A 651 -2.86 -85.56 0.39
CA ILE A 651 -2.30 -86.75 -0.25
C ILE A 651 -1.58 -86.37 -1.55
N ILE A 652 -2.19 -85.53 -2.37
CA ILE A 652 -1.52 -84.97 -3.59
C ILE A 652 -0.25 -84.20 -3.23
N GLY A 653 -0.31 -83.31 -2.22
CA GLY A 653 0.85 -82.55 -1.76
C GLY A 653 2.00 -83.45 -1.28
N VAL A 654 1.68 -84.46 -0.47
CA VAL A 654 2.66 -85.48 -0.03
C VAL A 654 3.25 -86.22 -1.21
N PHE A 655 2.38 -86.65 -2.14
CA PHE A 655 2.83 -87.38 -3.35
C PHE A 655 3.76 -86.53 -4.19
N LEU A 656 3.45 -85.27 -4.42
CA LEU A 656 4.32 -84.32 -5.15
C LEU A 656 5.64 -84.12 -4.42
N LEU A 657 5.61 -83.86 -3.10
CA LEU A 657 6.83 -83.67 -2.30
C LEU A 657 7.71 -84.94 -2.32
N VAL A 658 7.12 -86.12 -2.11
CA VAL A 658 7.90 -87.32 -2.18
C VAL A 658 8.46 -87.56 -3.58
N SER A 659 7.70 -87.27 -4.63
CA SER A 659 8.19 -87.41 -6.02
C SER A 659 9.32 -86.43 -6.35
N LEU A 660 9.37 -85.27 -5.70
CA LEU A 660 10.43 -84.26 -5.86
C LEU A 660 11.70 -84.58 -5.04
N PHE A 661 11.54 -85.17 -3.85
CA PHE A 661 12.64 -85.41 -2.93
C PHE A 661 13.19 -86.87 -3.00
N VAL A 662 12.54 -87.82 -3.63
CA VAL A 662 12.98 -89.22 -3.82
C VAL A 662 13.62 -89.43 -5.21
N ARG A 663 13.91 -88.40 -5.93
CA ARG A 663 14.77 -88.43 -7.15
C ARG A 663 16.22 -88.36 -6.82
#